data_99c90586505271265a8c1631d77e04d1
#
_entry.id   99c90586505271265a8c1631d77e04d1
#
_cell.length_a   1.000
_cell.length_b   1.000
_cell.length_c   1.000
_cell.angle_alpha   90.00
_cell.angle_beta   90.00
_cell.angle_gamma   90.00
#
_symmetry.space_group_name_H-M   'P 1'
#
loop_
_entity.id
_entity.type
_entity.pdbx_description
1 polymer ?
#
loop_
_entity_poly.entity_id
_entity_poly.type
_entity_poly.pdbx_seq_one_letter_code
_entity_poly.pdbx_strand_id
1 'polypeptide(L)'
;MTDKNKRKRPLVADRRYPGKAKPKPKTSARAKPATRKAAPARRKAARTKRPRRGGIIGFFAGLARWIWRLIWTITWRVSLVAFLVLALAVGYIYTTIPPLEALLDGRARGSVTMLDREGEVFAWRGDQFGGVVSADTVSKHLRNAVIATEDKRFYNHLGVSPRGIASAVRINLSEGRGPLSGHGGSTITQQTAKLLCLGEPYDPSSGMTEKEYEAECRRSSLGRKAKEALFAVAMEIKYSKSDILSIYLNRAYMGGGAFGAEAAAQRFFGKPAAALSPSEGAMLAGLLTAPTTLSPTNNLDRSQSRAATVIRLMEDQGYLTAAEADEAIANPAQLSEAAEAEAGGYFADWVMSSGPEFFTRNTTEDVIIKTTLDQRIQRAAEEGLKWVFENKVRDTSKAQAAIVVMSSDGAVRALVGGRKTKVAGAFNRATQAMRQTGSAFKPFIYAAALDLGYSPEDIIVDEPYCLNIPGSGEWCPKNYTKNFKGPVSLTDALKDSLNIPAVKVSESVGRETVSAVATQFGIKSDLAAGPALALGASESTLLEMTGAYAGILNGGSSVTPYGLVDLRLLGETEPLMGTGGGINERVIQEDAARQLVYMMEKVISEGTGQRAQFGDRQLAGKTGTTSANKDAWFVGFSADYVAGVWMGYDDNTPLTGVTGGGLPAEIWRETMSRVHDGLPLKELPMQAPAPPSNLSEAQPEPQPQPQQPQGGGNQGGGGADNVIDRVLRDIFGGGSSGSGASAPAPSFLDR
;
A
#
# COMPACT_ATOMS: atom_id res chain seq x y z
N MET A 1 30.91 6.25 46.13
CA MET A 1 31.77 7.45 46.13
C MET A 1 31.30 8.33 44.97
N THR A 2 30.70 9.46 45.40
CA THR A 2 30.55 10.79 44.78
C THR A 2 29.93 10.84 43.36
N ASP A 3 28.62 11.07 43.25
CA ASP A 3 27.84 12.30 43.44
C ASP A 3 28.27 13.48 42.53
N LYS A 4 27.40 13.83 41.59
CA LYS A 4 27.03 15.22 41.25
C LYS A 4 25.84 15.30 40.28
N ASN A 5 24.69 15.34 40.89
CA ASN A 5 23.42 15.85 40.38
C ASN A 5 23.54 17.37 40.07
N LYS A 6 23.18 17.81 38.85
CA LYS A 6 22.83 19.21 38.60
C LYS A 6 21.49 19.29 37.81
N ARG A 7 20.43 19.35 38.57
CA ARG A 7 19.12 19.83 38.10
C ARG A 7 19.24 21.32 37.73
N LYS A 8 18.89 21.69 36.50
CA LYS A 8 18.60 23.08 36.13
C LYS A 8 17.09 23.31 36.29
N ARG A 9 16.74 24.28 37.12
CA ARG A 9 15.39 24.80 37.36
C ARG A 9 14.94 25.66 36.17
N PRO A 10 13.63 25.73 35.84
CA PRO A 10 13.11 26.66 34.85
C PRO A 10 13.01 28.08 35.46
N LEU A 11 13.38 29.06 34.62
CA LEU A 11 13.25 30.50 34.95
C LEU A 11 11.80 30.93 34.69
N VAL A 12 11.10 31.25 35.76
CA VAL A 12 9.85 31.99 35.76
C VAL A 12 10.19 33.50 35.78
N ALA A 13 9.81 34.23 34.76
CA ALA A 13 9.91 35.70 34.75
C ALA A 13 8.54 36.30 35.05
N ASP A 14 8.32 36.62 36.31
CA ASP A 14 7.23 37.46 36.80
C ASP A 14 7.68 38.93 36.67
N ARG A 15 6.99 39.75 35.87
CA ARG A 15 7.10 41.21 35.92
C ARG A 15 5.72 41.83 35.87
N ARG A 16 5.23 42.15 37.06
CA ARG A 16 4.10 43.07 37.30
C ARG A 16 4.51 44.50 36.94
N TYR A 17 3.70 45.17 36.15
CA TYR A 17 3.70 46.62 36.06
C TYR A 17 2.52 47.20 36.83
N PRO A 18 2.70 48.27 37.62
CA PRO A 18 1.62 48.88 38.38
C PRO A 18 0.73 49.78 37.51
N GLY A 19 -0.56 49.70 37.77
CA GLY A 19 -1.56 50.48 37.07
C GLY A 19 -1.52 52.00 37.41
N LYS A 20 -1.85 52.81 36.44
CA LYS A 20 -2.25 54.23 36.68
C LYS A 20 -3.72 54.40 36.36
N ALA A 21 -4.37 55.04 37.32
CA ALA A 21 -5.79 55.28 37.41
C ALA A 21 -6.36 56.22 36.33
N LYS A 22 -7.59 55.96 35.94
CA LYS A 22 -8.46 56.85 35.16
C LYS A 22 -8.99 57.99 36.05
N PRO A 23 -9.27 59.18 35.51
CA PRO A 23 -10.28 60.08 36.04
C PRO A 23 -11.55 60.07 35.19
N LYS A 24 -12.67 60.15 35.89
CA LYS A 24 -14.06 60.13 35.43
C LYS A 24 -14.50 61.47 34.81
N PRO A 25 -15.67 61.47 34.13
CA PRO A 25 -16.11 62.55 33.26
C PRO A 25 -16.89 63.62 34.02
N LYS A 26 -16.93 64.83 33.45
CA LYS A 26 -17.91 65.89 33.84
C LYS A 26 -18.82 66.24 32.66
N THR A 27 -20.08 66.22 33.00
CA THR A 27 -21.28 66.49 32.25
C THR A 27 -21.53 67.95 31.97
N SER A 28 -22.30 68.23 30.89
CA SER A 28 -23.29 69.29 30.63
C SER A 28 -22.73 70.70 30.28
N ALA A 29 -23.35 71.45 29.41
CA ALA A 29 -24.70 71.68 28.95
C ALA A 29 -24.76 72.46 27.63
N ARG A 30 -25.66 72.16 26.84
CA ARG A 30 -26.60 72.81 25.93
C ARG A 30 -26.61 74.33 25.94
N ALA A 31 -26.43 75.01 24.76
CA ALA A 31 -27.34 76.08 24.27
C ALA A 31 -27.03 76.45 22.80
N LYS A 32 -28.06 76.60 22.03
CA LYS A 32 -28.24 77.14 20.69
C LYS A 32 -28.39 78.66 20.79
N PRO A 33 -28.72 79.46 19.72
CA PRO A 33 -28.16 79.54 18.35
C PRO A 33 -27.99 81.06 17.96
N ALA A 34 -27.52 81.22 16.69
CA ALA A 34 -27.72 82.36 15.79
C ALA A 34 -26.96 83.72 16.05
N THR A 35 -26.23 84.21 15.08
CA THR A 35 -26.72 85.14 14.07
C THR A 35 -25.60 85.52 13.09
N ARG A 36 -25.98 85.70 11.84
CA ARG A 36 -25.21 86.32 10.74
C ARG A 36 -24.78 87.76 11.11
N LYS A 37 -23.52 88.08 10.86
CA LYS A 37 -23.18 89.46 10.39
C LYS A 37 -21.89 89.50 9.56
N ALA A 38 -22.01 90.09 8.45
CA ALA A 38 -21.19 90.75 7.48
C ALA A 38 -19.66 90.78 7.65
N ALA A 39 -19.03 90.53 6.53
CA ALA A 39 -17.60 90.71 6.28
C ALA A 39 -17.14 92.22 6.43
N PRO A 40 -15.90 92.45 6.83
CA PRO A 40 -15.19 93.60 6.32
C PRO A 40 -13.87 93.25 5.65
N ALA A 41 -13.69 93.93 4.61
CA ALA A 41 -12.54 94.30 3.81
C ALA A 41 -11.15 93.69 4.07
N ARG A 42 -10.62 93.14 2.97
CA ARG A 42 -9.22 92.88 2.75
C ARG A 42 -8.29 94.02 3.12
N ARG A 43 -7.58 93.88 4.22
CA ARG A 43 -6.32 94.68 4.42
C ARG A 43 -5.15 93.83 3.92
N LYS A 44 -4.42 94.38 2.92
CA LYS A 44 -3.15 93.84 2.45
C LYS A 44 -2.15 93.85 3.59
N ALA A 45 -1.79 92.71 4.14
CA ALA A 45 -0.70 92.60 5.09
C ALA A 45 0.62 92.82 4.36
N ALA A 46 1.36 93.80 4.80
CA ALA A 46 2.70 94.12 4.31
C ALA A 46 3.61 92.88 4.49
N ARG A 47 4.24 92.50 3.41
CA ARG A 47 5.25 91.47 3.33
C ARG A 47 6.50 91.92 4.06
N THR A 48 6.64 91.63 5.35
CA THR A 48 7.89 91.78 6.10
C THR A 48 8.97 90.95 5.44
N LYS A 49 9.94 91.58 4.81
CA LYS A 49 11.18 90.98 4.30
C LYS A 49 11.94 90.44 5.50
N ARG A 50 11.92 89.11 5.70
CA ARG A 50 12.85 88.39 6.60
C ARG A 50 14.27 88.71 6.15
N PRO A 51 15.16 89.13 7.06
CA PRO A 51 16.54 89.39 6.70
C PRO A 51 17.20 88.15 6.15
N ARG A 52 17.76 88.24 4.95
CA ARG A 52 18.68 87.23 4.40
C ARG A 52 19.87 87.11 5.34
N ARG A 53 19.89 86.05 6.19
CA ARG A 53 21.15 85.63 6.79
C ARG A 53 22.02 85.10 5.67
N GLY A 54 22.74 85.94 4.99
CA GLY A 54 23.84 85.64 4.10
C GLY A 54 25.06 85.33 4.95
N GLY A 55 25.33 84.04 5.12
CA GLY A 55 26.51 83.49 5.73
C GLY A 55 26.67 82.06 5.33
N ILE A 56 27.84 81.48 5.52
CA ILE A 56 28.20 80.09 5.19
C ILE A 56 27.13 79.09 5.62
N ILE A 57 26.46 79.28 6.77
CA ILE A 57 25.35 78.48 7.28
C ILE A 57 24.10 78.55 6.36
N GLY A 58 23.81 79.68 5.77
CA GLY A 58 22.69 79.86 4.83
C GLY A 58 22.93 79.16 3.51
N PHE A 59 24.17 79.13 3.05
CA PHE A 59 24.58 78.33 1.87
C PHE A 59 24.42 76.82 2.11
N PHE A 60 24.94 76.26 3.21
CA PHE A 60 24.80 74.87 3.55
C PHE A 60 23.34 74.50 3.80
N ALA A 61 22.53 75.30 4.44
CA ALA A 61 21.10 75.06 4.63
C ALA A 61 20.31 75.16 3.29
N GLY A 62 20.79 76.00 2.34
CA GLY A 62 20.25 76.00 0.97
C GLY A 62 20.59 74.76 0.17
N LEU A 63 21.84 74.37 0.22
CA LEU A 63 22.36 73.16 -0.42
C LEU A 63 21.69 71.88 0.15
N ALA A 64 21.58 71.75 1.47
CA ALA A 64 20.89 70.64 2.11
C ALA A 64 19.41 70.57 1.70
N ARG A 65 18.70 71.73 1.60
CA ARG A 65 17.32 71.77 1.10
C ARG A 65 17.20 71.37 -0.37
N TRP A 66 18.18 71.82 -1.19
CA TRP A 66 18.22 71.46 -2.61
C TRP A 66 18.49 69.93 -2.79
N ILE A 67 19.49 69.41 -2.08
CA ILE A 67 19.78 67.93 -2.05
C ILE A 67 18.55 67.14 -1.57
N TRP A 68 17.92 67.58 -0.48
CA TRP A 68 16.70 66.92 0.02
C TRP A 68 15.55 66.98 -0.99
N ARG A 69 15.33 68.06 -1.70
CA ARG A 69 14.33 68.16 -2.78
C ARG A 69 14.71 67.32 -3.96
N LEU A 70 15.96 67.21 -4.32
CA LEU A 70 16.45 66.35 -5.40
C LEU A 70 16.23 64.90 -5.04
N ILE A 71 16.68 64.50 -3.87
CA ILE A 71 16.44 63.13 -3.35
C ILE A 71 14.94 62.85 -3.30
N TRP A 72 14.13 63.72 -2.75
CA TRP A 72 12.69 63.58 -2.67
C TRP A 72 12.03 63.41 -4.06
N THR A 73 12.39 64.29 -5.02
CA THR A 73 11.82 64.21 -6.37
C THR A 73 12.25 62.95 -7.14
N ILE A 74 13.50 62.56 -6.98
CA ILE A 74 14.00 61.29 -7.59
C ILE A 74 13.29 60.09 -6.93
N THR A 75 13.29 60.04 -5.60
CA THR A 75 12.65 58.96 -4.86
C THR A 75 11.17 58.83 -5.20
N TRP A 76 10.42 59.94 -5.25
CA TRP A 76 9.00 59.95 -5.61
C TRP A 76 8.78 59.43 -7.05
N ARG A 77 9.58 59.91 -8.02
CA ARG A 77 9.45 59.44 -9.42
C ARG A 77 9.82 57.96 -9.58
N VAL A 78 10.91 57.53 -8.96
CA VAL A 78 11.31 56.11 -8.96
C VAL A 78 10.24 55.26 -8.30
N SER A 79 9.71 55.66 -7.14
CA SER A 79 8.62 54.98 -6.45
C SER A 79 7.34 54.91 -7.28
N LEU A 80 7.00 56.00 -8.02
CA LEU A 80 5.84 55.98 -8.91
C LEU A 80 6.02 55.03 -10.09
N VAL A 81 7.20 55.04 -10.72
CA VAL A 81 7.49 54.10 -11.83
C VAL A 81 7.48 52.65 -11.32
N ALA A 82 8.13 52.40 -10.17
CA ALA A 82 8.11 51.09 -9.55
C ALA A 82 6.68 50.63 -9.22
N PHE A 83 5.85 51.49 -8.67
CA PHE A 83 4.44 51.22 -8.41
C PHE A 83 3.66 50.88 -9.69
N LEU A 84 3.86 51.65 -10.77
CA LEU A 84 3.19 51.38 -12.05
C LEU A 84 3.64 50.05 -12.66
N VAL A 85 4.93 49.73 -12.61
CA VAL A 85 5.46 48.44 -13.08
C VAL A 85 4.86 47.28 -12.27
N LEU A 86 4.81 47.40 -10.92
CA LEU A 86 4.19 46.40 -10.05
C LEU A 86 2.69 46.29 -10.32
N ALA A 87 1.97 47.39 -10.52
CA ALA A 87 0.55 47.36 -10.83
C ALA A 87 0.26 46.69 -12.18
N LEU A 88 1.09 46.95 -13.20
CA LEU A 88 1.00 46.28 -14.50
C LEU A 88 1.29 44.76 -14.38
N ALA A 89 2.32 44.39 -13.60
CA ALA A 89 2.64 42.99 -13.36
C ALA A 89 1.50 42.25 -12.63
N VAL A 90 0.93 42.87 -11.59
CA VAL A 90 -0.24 42.29 -10.88
C VAL A 90 -1.47 42.22 -11.80
N GLY A 91 -1.71 43.28 -12.62
CA GLY A 91 -2.80 43.29 -13.60
C GLY A 91 -2.66 42.17 -14.66
N TYR A 92 -1.43 41.95 -15.15
CA TYR A 92 -1.15 40.84 -16.05
C TYR A 92 -1.45 39.48 -15.38
N ILE A 93 -0.90 39.26 -14.17
CA ILE A 93 -1.14 38.01 -13.43
C ILE A 93 -2.65 37.80 -13.16
N TYR A 94 -3.38 38.89 -12.79
CA TYR A 94 -4.83 38.81 -12.58
C TYR A 94 -5.58 38.24 -13.78
N THR A 95 -5.15 38.58 -15.01
CA THR A 95 -5.78 38.06 -16.25
C THR A 95 -5.41 36.63 -16.56
N THR A 96 -4.27 36.15 -16.07
CA THR A 96 -3.80 34.77 -16.30
C THR A 96 -4.27 33.77 -15.27
N ILE A 97 -4.70 34.20 -14.07
CA ILE A 97 -5.21 33.29 -13.04
C ILE A 97 -6.51 32.62 -13.54
N PRO A 98 -6.64 31.28 -13.47
CA PRO A 98 -7.84 30.53 -13.86
C PRO A 98 -9.10 30.90 -13.04
N PRO A 99 -10.30 30.49 -13.41
CA PRO A 99 -11.49 30.61 -12.57
C PRO A 99 -11.39 29.75 -11.30
N LEU A 100 -12.20 30.07 -10.26
CA LEU A 100 -12.12 29.43 -8.94
C LEU A 100 -12.32 27.91 -9.03
N GLU A 101 -13.27 27.47 -9.82
CA GLU A 101 -13.63 26.03 -9.98
C GLU A 101 -12.43 25.21 -10.44
N ALA A 102 -11.65 25.72 -11.39
CA ALA A 102 -10.46 25.07 -11.90
C ALA A 102 -9.29 25.04 -10.87
N LEU A 103 -9.31 25.94 -9.89
CA LEU A 103 -8.31 25.99 -8.83
C LEU A 103 -8.67 25.12 -7.63
N LEU A 104 -9.95 24.88 -7.39
CA LEU A 104 -10.43 24.02 -6.32
C LEU A 104 -10.14 22.54 -6.63
N ASP A 105 -10.34 22.13 -7.87
CA ASP A 105 -10.00 20.77 -8.31
C ASP A 105 -8.48 20.66 -8.55
N GLY A 106 -7.81 20.01 -7.62
CA GLY A 106 -6.35 19.82 -7.65
C GLY A 106 -5.89 18.51 -8.24
N ARG A 107 -6.80 17.75 -8.85
CA ARG A 107 -6.52 16.41 -9.35
C ARG A 107 -5.62 16.46 -10.58
N ALA A 108 -4.38 16.02 -10.41
CA ALA A 108 -3.47 15.69 -11.49
C ALA A 108 -3.51 14.19 -11.79
N ARG A 109 -3.83 13.39 -10.77
CA ARG A 109 -4.00 11.92 -10.83
C ARG A 109 -5.16 11.51 -9.96
N GLY A 110 -5.82 10.42 -10.35
CA GLY A 110 -6.86 9.79 -9.53
C GLY A 110 -6.27 9.03 -8.35
N SER A 111 -7.09 8.80 -7.35
CA SER A 111 -6.78 7.96 -6.20
C SER A 111 -7.35 6.56 -6.39
N VAL A 112 -6.73 5.58 -5.73
CA VAL A 112 -7.26 4.22 -5.65
C VAL A 112 -7.60 3.91 -4.21
N THR A 113 -8.90 3.70 -3.94
CA THR A 113 -9.40 3.23 -2.65
C THR A 113 -9.65 1.74 -2.74
N MET A 114 -9.06 0.98 -1.82
CA MET A 114 -9.20 -0.47 -1.76
C MET A 114 -10.12 -0.88 -0.64
N LEU A 115 -11.15 -1.64 -0.99
CA LEU A 115 -12.11 -2.24 -0.07
C LEU A 115 -11.78 -3.71 0.11
N ASP A 116 -11.92 -4.21 1.34
CA ASP A 116 -11.87 -5.62 1.64
C ASP A 116 -13.13 -6.34 1.13
N ARG A 117 -13.26 -7.64 1.44
CA ARG A 117 -14.40 -8.45 1.01
C ARG A 117 -15.74 -7.99 1.60
N GLU A 118 -15.72 -7.40 2.79
CA GLU A 118 -16.88 -6.85 3.49
C GLU A 118 -17.26 -5.45 2.98
N GLY A 119 -16.37 -4.78 2.25
CA GLY A 119 -16.55 -3.43 1.73
C GLY A 119 -15.94 -2.33 2.60
N GLU A 120 -15.16 -2.72 3.62
CA GLU A 120 -14.43 -1.79 4.47
C GLU A 120 -13.11 -1.37 3.84
N VAL A 121 -12.76 -0.08 3.99
CA VAL A 121 -11.51 0.45 3.44
C VAL A 121 -10.33 -0.07 4.24
N PHE A 122 -9.34 -0.69 3.57
CA PHE A 122 -8.12 -1.15 4.21
C PHE A 122 -6.84 -0.52 3.64
N ALA A 123 -6.87 0.03 2.44
CA ALA A 123 -5.71 0.66 1.83
C ALA A 123 -6.09 1.74 0.83
N TRP A 124 -5.16 2.67 0.66
CA TRP A 124 -5.22 3.69 -0.39
C TRP A 124 -3.90 3.69 -1.17
N ARG A 125 -3.98 3.99 -2.47
CA ARG A 125 -2.81 4.17 -3.33
C ARG A 125 -3.02 5.42 -4.21
N GLY A 126 -1.89 6.03 -4.62
CA GLY A 126 -1.93 7.30 -5.35
C GLY A 126 -2.16 8.50 -4.44
N ASP A 127 -2.31 9.66 -5.07
CA ASP A 127 -2.60 10.93 -4.41
C ASP A 127 -4.11 11.01 -4.16
N GLN A 128 -4.52 11.10 -2.90
CA GLN A 128 -5.94 11.15 -2.55
C GLN A 128 -6.45 12.57 -2.54
N PHE A 129 -7.53 12.80 -3.28
CA PHE A 129 -8.33 14.01 -3.27
C PHE A 129 -9.75 13.62 -2.84
N GLY A 130 -10.11 13.89 -1.60
CA GLY A 130 -11.37 13.44 -1.00
C GLY A 130 -12.63 14.20 -1.45
N GLY A 131 -12.58 14.92 -2.57
CA GLY A 131 -13.64 15.83 -3.01
C GLY A 131 -13.35 17.30 -2.65
N VAL A 132 -14.06 18.21 -3.33
CA VAL A 132 -13.87 19.65 -3.13
C VAL A 132 -14.62 20.13 -1.89
N VAL A 133 -13.91 20.79 -0.98
CA VAL A 133 -14.50 21.44 0.20
C VAL A 133 -14.31 22.95 0.15
N SER A 134 -15.23 23.70 0.78
CA SER A 134 -15.06 25.13 0.98
C SER A 134 -14.63 25.44 2.41
N ALA A 135 -13.97 26.59 2.62
CA ALA A 135 -13.60 27.06 3.94
C ALA A 135 -14.81 27.29 4.87
N ASP A 136 -16.01 27.44 4.28
CA ASP A 136 -17.25 27.62 5.03
C ASP A 136 -17.92 26.30 5.39
N THR A 137 -17.65 25.20 4.65
CA THR A 137 -18.24 23.87 4.90
C THR A 137 -17.36 22.97 5.76
N VAL A 138 -16.05 23.18 5.80
CA VAL A 138 -15.17 22.42 6.70
C VAL A 138 -15.45 22.79 8.17
N SER A 139 -15.05 21.91 9.08
CA SER A 139 -15.12 22.17 10.52
C SER A 139 -14.49 23.53 10.86
N LYS A 140 -15.23 24.35 11.64
CA LYS A 140 -14.69 25.61 12.18
C LYS A 140 -13.37 25.41 12.94
N HIS A 141 -13.18 24.22 13.53
CA HIS A 141 -11.98 23.88 14.30
C HIS A 141 -10.77 23.71 13.39
N LEU A 142 -10.92 22.99 12.26
CA LEU A 142 -9.87 22.86 11.26
C LEU A 142 -9.53 24.22 10.64
N ARG A 143 -10.54 24.96 10.18
CA ARG A 143 -10.36 26.31 9.59
C ARG A 143 -9.58 27.22 10.53
N ASN A 144 -10.00 27.32 11.78
CA ASN A 144 -9.36 28.18 12.77
C ASN A 144 -7.96 27.70 13.16
N ALA A 145 -7.73 26.38 13.24
CA ALA A 145 -6.43 25.77 13.50
C ALA A 145 -5.41 26.11 12.41
N VAL A 146 -5.81 26.02 11.13
CA VAL A 146 -4.97 26.40 9.99
C VAL A 146 -4.61 27.88 10.04
N ILE A 147 -5.59 28.75 10.28
CA ILE A 147 -5.34 30.20 10.37
C ILE A 147 -4.44 30.53 11.58
N ALA A 148 -4.69 29.91 12.73
CA ALA A 148 -3.90 30.14 13.95
C ALA A 148 -2.45 29.72 13.79
N THR A 149 -2.20 28.66 13.02
CA THR A 149 -0.86 28.06 12.82
C THR A 149 -0.09 28.76 11.71
N GLU A 150 -0.72 28.94 10.54
CA GLU A 150 -0.04 29.35 9.32
C GLU A 150 -0.06 30.88 9.12
N ASP A 151 -1.15 31.54 9.49
CA ASP A 151 -1.30 32.97 9.21
C ASP A 151 -2.28 33.66 10.18
N LYS A 152 -1.84 33.91 11.39
CA LYS A 152 -2.61 34.60 12.45
C LYS A 152 -3.35 35.90 11.99
N ARG A 153 -2.89 36.54 10.94
CA ARG A 153 -3.43 37.80 10.42
C ARG A 153 -4.04 37.66 9.04
N PHE A 154 -4.44 36.47 8.66
CA PHE A 154 -4.95 36.16 7.34
C PHE A 154 -5.99 37.14 6.82
N TYR A 155 -6.96 37.51 7.64
CA TYR A 155 -8.03 38.47 7.28
C TYR A 155 -7.59 39.96 7.28
N ASN A 156 -6.35 40.28 7.67
CA ASN A 156 -5.90 41.67 7.92
C ASN A 156 -4.80 42.15 6.97
N HIS A 157 -4.53 41.43 5.87
CA HIS A 157 -3.54 41.79 4.86
C HIS A 157 -3.98 41.42 3.46
N LEU A 158 -3.35 42.02 2.43
CA LEU A 158 -3.60 41.75 1.01
C LEU A 158 -2.51 40.83 0.44
N GLY A 159 -2.54 39.58 0.82
CA GLY A 159 -1.67 38.51 0.30
C GLY A 159 -0.25 38.49 0.88
N VAL A 160 0.31 39.60 1.29
CA VAL A 160 1.63 39.70 1.91
C VAL A 160 1.52 40.36 3.26
N SER A 161 2.21 39.85 4.28
CA SER A 161 2.20 40.39 5.64
C SER A 161 3.58 40.98 6.02
N PRO A 162 3.83 42.33 5.81
CA PRO A 162 5.11 42.93 6.21
C PRO A 162 5.43 42.76 7.70
N ARG A 163 4.39 42.79 8.56
CA ARG A 163 4.53 42.56 10.01
C ARG A 163 4.87 41.09 10.31
N GLY A 164 4.38 40.15 9.50
CA GLY A 164 4.73 38.73 9.59
C GLY A 164 6.20 38.50 9.26
N ILE A 165 6.66 39.08 8.16
CA ILE A 165 8.06 39.03 7.73
C ILE A 165 8.98 39.62 8.82
N ALA A 166 8.67 40.81 9.32
CA ALA A 166 9.45 41.46 10.38
C ALA A 166 9.50 40.62 11.67
N SER A 167 8.38 39.96 12.03
CA SER A 167 8.33 39.07 13.19
C SER A 167 9.21 37.83 12.99
N ALA A 168 9.13 37.19 11.81
CA ALA A 168 9.95 36.01 11.47
C ALA A 168 11.45 36.33 11.51
N VAL A 169 11.86 37.46 10.90
CA VAL A 169 13.24 37.94 10.95
C VAL A 169 13.71 38.16 12.39
N ARG A 170 12.87 38.79 13.24
CA ARG A 170 13.20 39.01 14.65
C ARG A 170 13.39 37.69 15.41
N ILE A 171 12.51 36.72 15.19
CA ILE A 171 12.61 35.38 15.85
C ILE A 171 13.87 34.68 15.38
N ASN A 172 14.14 34.63 14.07
CA ASN A 172 15.33 33.98 13.54
C ASN A 172 16.62 34.56 14.12
N LEU A 173 16.70 35.91 14.19
CA LEU A 173 17.86 36.57 14.80
C LEU A 173 17.97 36.30 16.31
N SER A 174 16.86 36.25 17.05
CA SER A 174 16.89 35.91 18.48
C SER A 174 17.31 34.49 18.77
N GLU A 175 17.14 33.56 17.81
CA GLU A 175 17.58 32.17 17.85
C GLU A 175 18.97 31.94 17.25
N GLY A 176 19.69 33.01 16.90
CA GLY A 176 21.05 32.96 16.34
C GLY A 176 21.10 32.45 14.88
N ARG A 177 19.97 32.48 14.19
CA ARG A 177 19.88 32.07 12.78
C ARG A 177 20.00 33.28 11.84
N GLY A 178 20.28 33.02 10.56
CA GLY A 178 20.24 34.05 9.55
C GLY A 178 18.82 34.68 9.43
N PRO A 179 18.69 35.95 9.02
CA PRO A 179 17.41 36.65 9.04
C PRO A 179 16.31 36.00 8.20
N LEU A 180 16.69 35.20 7.18
CA LEU A 180 15.77 34.51 6.29
C LEU A 180 15.81 32.98 6.48
N SER A 181 16.49 32.48 7.54
CA SER A 181 16.69 31.05 7.82
C SER A 181 15.85 30.61 9.02
N GLY A 182 14.97 29.66 8.89
CA GLY A 182 14.14 29.12 9.96
C GLY A 182 12.69 29.54 9.84
N HIS A 183 12.18 30.36 10.77
CA HIS A 183 10.78 30.77 10.73
C HIS A 183 10.45 31.59 9.48
N GLY A 184 9.47 31.13 8.71
CA GLY A 184 8.97 31.82 7.51
C GLY A 184 7.89 32.82 7.85
N GLY A 185 7.94 33.97 7.19
CA GLY A 185 6.86 34.99 7.27
C GLY A 185 5.88 34.88 6.09
N SER A 186 5.75 33.73 5.45
CA SER A 186 4.84 33.53 4.30
C SER A 186 3.40 33.44 4.79
N THR A 187 2.49 34.07 4.06
CA THR A 187 1.05 34.02 4.31
C THR A 187 0.40 32.78 3.69
N ILE A 188 -0.82 32.43 4.08
CA ILE A 188 -1.62 31.39 3.43
C ILE A 188 -1.74 31.68 1.93
N THR A 189 -2.00 32.94 1.53
CA THR A 189 -2.11 33.33 0.12
C THR A 189 -0.82 33.08 -0.66
N GLN A 190 0.36 33.37 -0.08
CA GLN A 190 1.65 33.06 -0.69
C GLN A 190 1.91 31.56 -0.78
N GLN A 191 1.50 30.80 0.22
CA GLN A 191 1.59 29.34 0.19
C GLN A 191 0.65 28.77 -0.88
N THR A 192 -0.57 29.28 -1.03
CA THR A 192 -1.49 28.93 -2.10
C THR A 192 -0.90 29.22 -3.47
N ALA A 193 -0.30 30.39 -3.68
CA ALA A 193 0.39 30.73 -4.92
C ALA A 193 1.52 29.72 -5.26
N LYS A 194 2.25 29.27 -4.24
CA LYS A 194 3.27 28.22 -4.38
C LYS A 194 2.66 26.87 -4.75
N LEU A 195 1.55 26.47 -4.13
CA LEU A 195 0.85 25.20 -4.44
C LEU A 195 0.32 25.18 -5.88
N LEU A 196 -0.06 26.36 -6.41
CA LEU A 196 -0.53 26.53 -7.78
C LEU A 196 0.61 26.65 -8.82
N CYS A 197 1.87 26.43 -8.43
CA CYS A 197 3.03 26.68 -9.29
C CYS A 197 2.99 28.05 -10.01
N LEU A 198 2.46 29.08 -9.32
CA LEU A 198 2.28 30.44 -9.85
C LEU A 198 1.37 30.50 -11.10
N GLY A 199 0.46 29.55 -11.24
CA GLY A 199 -0.51 29.49 -12.35
C GLY A 199 0.03 28.86 -13.63
N GLU A 200 1.23 28.29 -13.62
CA GLU A 200 1.79 27.54 -14.75
C GLU A 200 1.32 26.08 -14.63
N PRO A 201 0.52 25.53 -15.60
CA PRO A 201 0.12 24.13 -15.57
C PRO A 201 1.29 23.20 -15.96
N TYR A 202 1.25 21.95 -15.52
CA TYR A 202 2.17 20.93 -15.99
C TYR A 202 1.95 20.65 -17.48
N ASP A 203 3.03 20.61 -18.26
CA ASP A 203 3.03 20.25 -19.67
C ASP A 203 3.66 18.87 -19.85
N PRO A 204 2.88 17.83 -20.20
CA PRO A 204 3.42 16.49 -20.46
C PRO A 204 4.46 16.43 -21.57
N SER A 205 4.45 17.41 -22.50
CA SER A 205 5.41 17.47 -23.62
C SER A 205 6.78 18.01 -23.22
N SER A 206 6.92 18.53 -22.01
CA SER A 206 8.17 19.13 -21.49
C SER A 206 9.31 18.13 -21.29
N GLY A 207 9.03 16.82 -21.35
CA GLY A 207 10.01 15.75 -21.07
C GLY A 207 10.35 15.56 -19.58
N MET A 208 9.76 16.34 -18.68
CA MET A 208 9.84 16.16 -17.23
C MET A 208 8.64 15.34 -16.75
N THR A 209 8.86 14.55 -15.71
CA THR A 209 7.74 13.97 -14.97
C THR A 209 7.03 15.07 -14.15
N GLU A 210 5.74 14.88 -13.87
CA GLU A 210 4.98 15.82 -13.05
C GLU A 210 5.62 16.05 -11.67
N LYS A 211 6.17 15.01 -11.06
CA LYS A 211 6.89 15.09 -9.78
C LYS A 211 8.14 15.97 -9.88
N GLU A 212 8.89 15.88 -10.98
CA GLU A 212 10.05 16.74 -11.24
C GLU A 212 9.62 18.18 -11.48
N TYR A 213 8.53 18.39 -12.25
CA TYR A 213 7.93 19.71 -12.44
C TYR A 213 7.49 20.35 -11.11
N GLU A 214 6.79 19.62 -10.26
CA GLU A 214 6.41 20.11 -8.92
C GLU A 214 7.61 20.43 -8.04
N ALA A 215 8.64 19.60 -8.07
CA ALA A 215 9.88 19.84 -7.33
C ALA A 215 10.60 21.11 -7.81
N GLU A 216 10.67 21.32 -9.13
CA GLU A 216 11.25 22.51 -9.73
C GLU A 216 10.44 23.77 -9.41
N CYS A 217 9.11 23.72 -9.58
CA CYS A 217 8.24 24.86 -9.30
C CYS A 217 8.24 25.24 -7.80
N ARG A 218 8.47 24.30 -6.90
CA ARG A 218 8.55 24.51 -5.44
C ARG A 218 9.96 24.89 -4.95
N ARG A 219 10.97 24.92 -5.83
CA ARG A 219 12.36 25.19 -5.48
C ARG A 219 12.55 26.61 -4.94
N SER A 220 13.18 26.73 -3.75
CA SER A 220 13.35 28.01 -3.08
C SER A 220 14.36 28.92 -3.78
N SER A 221 13.91 30.11 -4.22
CA SER A 221 14.76 31.20 -4.71
C SER A 221 14.15 32.56 -4.35
N LEU A 222 14.99 33.61 -4.25
CA LEU A 222 14.50 34.98 -3.99
C LEU A 222 13.62 35.49 -5.14
N GLY A 223 13.97 35.15 -6.38
CA GLY A 223 13.18 35.55 -7.56
C GLY A 223 11.77 34.91 -7.52
N ARG A 224 11.68 33.61 -7.17
CA ARG A 224 10.40 32.97 -6.98
C ARG A 224 9.59 33.58 -5.83
N LYS A 225 10.23 33.92 -4.70
CA LYS A 225 9.55 34.62 -3.59
C LYS A 225 8.96 35.97 -3.99
N ALA A 226 9.64 36.70 -4.88
CA ALA A 226 9.09 37.93 -5.43
C ALA A 226 7.87 37.67 -6.34
N LYS A 227 7.95 36.65 -7.22
CA LYS A 227 6.82 36.22 -8.06
C LYS A 227 5.64 35.75 -7.18
N GLU A 228 5.88 34.94 -6.13
CA GLU A 228 4.84 34.56 -5.16
C GLU A 228 4.12 35.75 -4.53
N ALA A 229 4.86 36.78 -4.13
CA ALA A 229 4.27 37.97 -3.53
C ALA A 229 3.35 38.73 -4.52
N LEU A 230 3.76 38.85 -5.78
CA LEU A 230 2.94 39.48 -6.84
C LEU A 230 1.70 38.65 -7.14
N PHE A 231 1.86 37.32 -7.27
CA PHE A 231 0.77 36.41 -7.51
C PHE A 231 -0.23 36.41 -6.33
N ALA A 232 0.25 36.41 -5.09
CA ALA A 232 -0.57 36.51 -3.89
C ALA A 232 -1.42 37.79 -3.87
N VAL A 233 -0.84 38.96 -4.26
CA VAL A 233 -1.59 40.20 -4.37
C VAL A 233 -2.66 40.14 -5.48
N ALA A 234 -2.33 39.54 -6.63
CA ALA A 234 -3.30 39.33 -7.70
C ALA A 234 -4.46 38.42 -7.29
N MET A 235 -4.16 37.34 -6.54
CA MET A 235 -5.19 36.46 -5.97
C MET A 235 -6.14 37.19 -5.02
N GLU A 236 -5.62 38.03 -4.14
CA GLU A 236 -6.43 38.81 -3.18
C GLU A 236 -7.33 39.86 -3.84
N ILE A 237 -6.97 40.30 -5.05
CA ILE A 237 -7.82 41.16 -5.86
C ILE A 237 -8.92 40.38 -6.57
N LYS A 238 -8.61 39.15 -6.97
CA LYS A 238 -9.51 38.28 -7.76
C LYS A 238 -10.49 37.45 -6.92
N TYR A 239 -10.05 36.99 -5.76
CA TYR A 239 -10.78 36.03 -4.91
C TYR A 239 -11.01 36.57 -3.50
N SER A 240 -12.09 36.14 -2.86
CA SER A 240 -12.32 36.39 -1.44
C SER A 240 -11.32 35.62 -0.55
N LYS A 241 -11.23 36.01 0.71
CA LYS A 241 -10.43 35.28 1.70
C LYS A 241 -10.93 33.82 1.88
N SER A 242 -12.24 33.60 1.82
CA SER A 242 -12.84 32.28 1.89
C SER A 242 -12.44 31.42 0.68
N ASP A 243 -12.43 32.00 -0.54
CA ASP A 243 -12.02 31.30 -1.74
C ASP A 243 -10.54 30.89 -1.69
N ILE A 244 -9.65 31.83 -1.28
CA ILE A 244 -8.22 31.56 -1.15
C ILE A 244 -7.96 30.44 -0.13
N LEU A 245 -8.66 30.47 1.01
CA LEU A 245 -8.54 29.44 2.02
C LEU A 245 -9.10 28.10 1.53
N SER A 246 -10.19 28.13 0.75
CA SER A 246 -10.74 26.94 0.11
C SER A 246 -9.75 26.30 -0.86
N ILE A 247 -9.10 27.08 -1.72
CA ILE A 247 -8.04 26.59 -2.60
C ILE A 247 -6.91 25.95 -1.79
N TYR A 248 -6.46 26.62 -0.71
CA TYR A 248 -5.42 26.12 0.17
C TYR A 248 -5.82 24.76 0.80
N LEU A 249 -7.02 24.66 1.36
CA LEU A 249 -7.54 23.47 2.03
C LEU A 249 -7.75 22.29 1.07
N ASN A 250 -7.95 22.53 -0.23
CA ASN A 250 -8.07 21.47 -1.22
C ASN A 250 -6.73 21.01 -1.81
N ARG A 251 -5.67 21.82 -1.72
CA ARG A 251 -4.39 21.52 -2.39
C ARG A 251 -3.23 21.24 -1.46
N ALA A 252 -3.33 21.57 -0.17
CA ALA A 252 -2.26 21.37 0.77
C ALA A 252 -2.02 19.88 1.03
N TYR A 253 -0.77 19.44 0.89
CA TYR A 253 -0.37 18.08 1.27
C TYR A 253 -0.37 17.95 2.79
N MET A 254 -1.16 17.02 3.32
CA MET A 254 -1.36 16.79 4.76
C MET A 254 -0.73 15.49 5.27
N GLY A 255 0.16 14.88 4.49
CA GLY A 255 0.83 13.65 4.89
C GLY A 255 0.08 12.38 4.48
N GLY A 256 0.77 11.24 4.53
CA GLY A 256 0.18 9.94 4.24
C GLY A 256 -0.40 9.78 2.82
N GLY A 257 -0.01 10.62 1.85
CA GLY A 257 -0.59 10.63 0.50
C GLY A 257 -1.85 11.47 0.36
N ALA A 258 -2.33 12.13 1.44
CA ALA A 258 -3.56 12.94 1.40
C ALA A 258 -3.28 14.37 0.95
N PHE A 259 -3.91 14.79 -0.13
CA PHE A 259 -3.95 16.15 -0.63
C PHE A 259 -5.33 16.75 -0.35
N GLY A 260 -5.33 17.85 0.42
CA GLY A 260 -6.53 18.52 0.86
C GLY A 260 -7.11 17.98 2.18
N ALA A 261 -7.98 18.81 2.75
CA ALA A 261 -8.55 18.60 4.07
C ALA A 261 -9.50 17.42 4.13
N GLU A 262 -10.30 17.20 3.08
CA GLU A 262 -11.27 16.09 3.03
C GLU A 262 -10.54 14.75 2.95
N ALA A 263 -9.56 14.62 2.03
CA ALA A 263 -8.76 13.41 1.92
C ALA A 263 -8.04 13.07 3.23
N ALA A 264 -7.47 14.08 3.90
CA ALA A 264 -6.80 13.88 5.18
C ALA A 264 -7.75 13.47 6.30
N ALA A 265 -8.95 14.05 6.36
CA ALA A 265 -9.98 13.72 7.33
C ALA A 265 -10.47 12.28 7.15
N GLN A 266 -10.78 11.89 5.93
CA GLN A 266 -11.18 10.52 5.60
C GLN A 266 -10.05 9.52 5.92
N ARG A 267 -8.83 9.82 5.47
CA ARG A 267 -7.68 8.94 5.65
C ARG A 267 -7.33 8.69 7.11
N PHE A 268 -7.28 9.74 7.93
CA PHE A 268 -6.80 9.59 9.30
C PHE A 268 -7.93 9.30 10.29
N PHE A 269 -9.13 9.81 10.03
CA PHE A 269 -10.24 9.72 11.00
C PHE A 269 -11.48 9.02 10.46
N GLY A 270 -11.52 8.64 9.17
CA GLY A 270 -12.66 7.94 8.55
C GLY A 270 -13.95 8.78 8.52
N LYS A 271 -13.83 10.12 8.51
CA LYS A 271 -15.00 11.01 8.53
C LYS A 271 -14.78 12.29 7.71
N PRO A 272 -15.86 12.99 7.31
CA PRO A 272 -15.76 14.22 6.53
C PRO A 272 -15.02 15.32 7.29
N ALA A 273 -14.31 16.19 6.54
CA ALA A 273 -13.62 17.36 7.11
C ALA A 273 -14.57 18.32 7.86
N ALA A 274 -15.84 18.33 7.51
CA ALA A 274 -16.89 19.08 8.20
C ALA A 274 -17.16 18.59 9.66
N ALA A 275 -16.86 17.33 9.95
CA ALA A 275 -17.17 16.67 11.24
C ALA A 275 -15.98 16.62 12.21
N LEU A 276 -14.86 17.27 11.88
CA LEU A 276 -13.65 17.23 12.70
C LEU A 276 -13.83 17.96 14.04
N SER A 277 -13.37 17.31 15.11
CA SER A 277 -13.26 17.87 16.46
C SER A 277 -12.12 18.89 16.59
N PRO A 278 -12.01 19.64 17.70
CA PRO A 278 -10.87 20.52 17.95
C PRO A 278 -9.51 19.84 17.88
N SER A 279 -9.36 18.64 18.49
CA SER A 279 -8.11 17.89 18.51
C SER A 279 -7.73 17.36 17.13
N GLU A 280 -8.70 16.89 16.35
CA GLU A 280 -8.47 16.40 14.99
C GLU A 280 -8.14 17.54 14.01
N GLY A 281 -8.89 18.64 14.06
CA GLY A 281 -8.59 19.84 13.26
C GLY A 281 -7.22 20.41 13.58
N ALA A 282 -6.83 20.42 14.86
CA ALA A 282 -5.50 20.85 15.28
C ALA A 282 -4.39 19.89 14.81
N MET A 283 -4.65 18.60 14.80
CA MET A 283 -3.71 17.60 14.27
C MET A 283 -3.46 17.84 12.79
N LEU A 284 -4.52 17.93 11.95
CA LEU A 284 -4.35 18.19 10.52
C LEU A 284 -3.62 19.52 10.24
N ALA A 285 -3.96 20.60 10.94
CA ALA A 285 -3.25 21.87 10.81
C ALA A 285 -1.79 21.75 11.23
N GLY A 286 -1.47 20.94 12.22
CA GLY A 286 -0.12 20.66 12.67
C GLY A 286 0.75 19.99 11.63
N LEU A 287 0.16 19.16 10.76
CA LEU A 287 0.85 18.44 9.67
C LEU A 287 1.43 19.38 8.62
N LEU A 288 0.79 20.51 8.34
CA LEU A 288 1.19 21.45 7.29
C LEU A 288 2.64 21.92 7.41
N THR A 289 3.19 21.95 8.60
CA THR A 289 4.59 22.35 8.85
C THR A 289 5.61 21.32 8.36
N ALA A 290 5.33 20.02 8.52
CA ALA A 290 6.21 18.92 8.14
C ALA A 290 5.39 17.63 7.90
N PRO A 291 4.62 17.55 6.80
CA PRO A 291 3.57 16.54 6.62
C PRO A 291 4.06 15.09 6.71
N THR A 292 5.22 14.79 6.14
CA THR A 292 5.80 13.44 6.18
C THR A 292 6.29 13.05 7.57
N THR A 293 6.96 14.00 8.27
CA THR A 293 7.57 13.72 9.58
C THR A 293 6.56 13.68 10.72
N LEU A 294 5.48 14.46 10.57
CA LEU A 294 4.41 14.61 11.55
C LEU A 294 3.18 13.75 11.22
N SER A 295 3.22 12.96 10.14
CA SER A 295 2.11 12.04 9.80
C SER A 295 1.76 11.16 11.00
N PRO A 296 0.50 11.11 11.44
CA PRO A 296 0.10 10.33 12.61
C PRO A 296 0.24 8.83 12.39
N THR A 297 0.18 8.35 11.14
CA THR A 297 0.47 6.96 10.78
C THR A 297 1.95 6.59 10.97
N ASN A 298 2.87 7.56 10.94
CA ASN A 298 4.29 7.32 11.19
C ASN A 298 4.65 7.41 12.68
N ASN A 299 4.06 8.37 13.39
CA ASN A 299 4.29 8.58 14.83
C ASN A 299 3.14 9.39 15.44
N LEU A 300 2.17 8.69 16.02
CA LEU A 300 0.97 9.27 16.59
C LEU A 300 1.28 10.22 17.75
N ASP A 301 2.17 9.84 18.68
CA ASP A 301 2.53 10.66 19.86
C ASP A 301 3.12 12.00 19.45
N ARG A 302 3.96 12.01 18.42
CA ARG A 302 4.57 13.24 17.89
C ARG A 302 3.54 14.13 17.23
N SER A 303 2.59 13.54 16.50
CA SER A 303 1.48 14.25 15.88
C SER A 303 0.56 14.86 16.92
N GLN A 304 0.19 14.12 17.97
CA GLN A 304 -0.61 14.59 19.09
C GLN A 304 0.10 15.71 19.88
N SER A 305 1.41 15.59 20.12
CA SER A 305 2.20 16.65 20.76
C SER A 305 2.20 17.94 19.93
N ARG A 306 2.25 17.83 18.60
CA ARG A 306 2.13 18.98 17.70
C ARG A 306 0.72 19.55 17.70
N ALA A 307 -0.32 18.72 17.70
CA ALA A 307 -1.71 19.14 17.81
C ALA A 307 -1.96 19.93 19.11
N ALA A 308 -1.43 19.47 20.26
CA ALA A 308 -1.52 20.20 21.52
C ALA A 308 -0.91 21.62 21.43
N THR A 309 0.21 21.77 20.69
CA THR A 309 0.79 23.10 20.41
C THR A 309 -0.17 23.97 19.59
N VAL A 310 -0.84 23.41 18.57
CA VAL A 310 -1.81 24.13 17.74
C VAL A 310 -3.05 24.53 18.56
N ILE A 311 -3.56 23.64 19.43
CA ILE A 311 -4.67 23.94 20.33
C ILE A 311 -4.37 25.15 21.23
N ARG A 312 -3.16 25.21 21.80
CA ARG A 312 -2.75 26.38 22.58
C ARG A 312 -2.66 27.66 21.73
N LEU A 313 -2.23 27.58 20.47
CA LEU A 313 -2.26 28.73 19.56
C LEU A 313 -3.69 29.18 19.24
N MET A 314 -4.64 28.24 19.15
CA MET A 314 -6.07 28.57 18.97
C MET A 314 -6.64 29.25 20.21
N GLU A 315 -6.29 28.80 21.41
CA GLU A 315 -6.65 29.43 22.70
C GLU A 315 -6.08 30.86 22.78
N ASP A 316 -4.78 31.04 22.57
CA ASP A 316 -4.09 32.34 22.58
C ASP A 316 -4.69 33.35 21.62
N GLN A 317 -5.34 32.88 20.56
CA GLN A 317 -5.98 33.73 19.54
C GLN A 317 -7.49 33.87 19.70
N GLY A 318 -8.08 33.21 20.73
CA GLY A 318 -9.48 33.32 21.07
C GLY A 318 -10.41 32.48 20.19
N TYR A 319 -9.90 31.49 19.49
CA TYR A 319 -10.68 30.52 18.71
C TYR A 319 -11.25 29.39 19.59
N LEU A 320 -10.62 29.11 20.72
CA LEU A 320 -11.08 28.22 21.77
C LEU A 320 -11.05 28.93 23.11
N THR A 321 -11.95 28.58 24.00
CA THR A 321 -11.85 28.91 25.43
C THR A 321 -10.79 28.03 26.12
N ALA A 322 -10.30 28.45 27.29
CA ALA A 322 -9.35 27.64 28.04
C ALA A 322 -9.89 26.23 28.38
N ALA A 323 -11.19 26.13 28.71
CA ALA A 323 -11.83 24.86 29.00
C ALA A 323 -11.88 23.94 27.77
N GLU A 324 -12.26 24.46 26.59
CA GLU A 324 -12.26 23.68 25.33
C GLU A 324 -10.84 23.26 24.92
N ALA A 325 -9.84 24.11 25.17
CA ALA A 325 -8.45 23.78 24.87
C ALA A 325 -7.91 22.67 25.80
N ASP A 326 -8.21 22.75 27.11
CA ASP A 326 -7.82 21.73 28.08
C ASP A 326 -8.51 20.39 27.80
N GLU A 327 -9.79 20.41 27.44
CA GLU A 327 -10.55 19.22 27.04
C GLU A 327 -9.96 18.57 25.77
N ALA A 328 -9.66 19.36 24.74
CA ALA A 328 -9.10 18.87 23.50
C ALA A 328 -7.67 18.29 23.68
N ILE A 329 -6.89 18.79 24.63
CA ILE A 329 -5.57 18.24 24.97
C ILE A 329 -5.69 16.96 25.81
N ALA A 330 -6.66 16.89 26.70
CA ALA A 330 -6.92 15.70 27.51
C ALA A 330 -7.47 14.53 26.67
N ASN A 331 -8.17 14.84 25.57
CA ASN A 331 -8.72 13.89 24.62
C ASN A 331 -8.06 14.06 23.23
N PRO A 332 -6.80 13.63 23.06
CA PRO A 332 -6.09 13.80 21.80
C PRO A 332 -6.71 12.96 20.69
N ALA A 333 -6.62 13.45 19.45
CA ALA A 333 -7.13 12.76 18.28
C ALA A 333 -6.51 11.36 18.14
N GLN A 334 -7.34 10.37 17.86
CA GLN A 334 -6.96 8.99 17.58
C GLN A 334 -7.18 8.71 16.09
N LEU A 335 -6.43 7.76 15.55
CA LEU A 335 -6.64 7.29 14.20
C LEU A 335 -7.89 6.40 14.13
N SER A 336 -8.53 6.35 12.96
CA SER A 336 -9.54 5.33 12.66
C SER A 336 -8.88 3.96 12.55
N GLU A 337 -9.64 2.89 12.74
CA GLU A 337 -9.15 1.52 12.54
C GLU A 337 -8.54 1.32 11.15
N ALA A 338 -9.14 1.89 10.11
CA ALA A 338 -8.61 1.85 8.75
C ALA A 338 -7.26 2.59 8.60
N ALA A 339 -7.03 3.65 9.36
CA ALA A 339 -5.78 4.38 9.35
C ALA A 339 -4.68 3.69 10.17
N GLU A 340 -5.05 3.01 11.26
CA GLU A 340 -4.15 2.17 12.06
C GLU A 340 -3.83 0.86 11.35
N ALA A 341 -4.80 0.31 10.63
CA ALA A 341 -4.66 -0.86 9.80
C ALA A 341 -3.91 -0.50 8.52
N GLU A 342 -2.62 -0.16 8.61
CA GLU A 342 -1.71 -0.32 7.46
C GLU A 342 -1.52 -1.82 7.12
N ALA A 343 -2.48 -2.65 7.57
CA ALA A 343 -2.55 -4.06 7.28
C ALA A 343 -2.72 -4.26 5.76
N GLY A 344 -2.04 -5.26 5.23
CA GLY A 344 -2.19 -5.64 3.82
C GLY A 344 -1.40 -4.77 2.83
N GLY A 345 -0.37 -4.04 3.25
CA GLY A 345 0.48 -3.27 2.33
C GLY A 345 0.99 -4.10 1.16
N TYR A 346 1.47 -5.30 1.40
CA TYR A 346 1.90 -6.25 0.36
C TYR A 346 0.74 -6.75 -0.51
N PHE A 347 -0.44 -6.99 0.08
CA PHE A 347 -1.63 -7.38 -0.66
C PHE A 347 -2.09 -6.26 -1.59
N ALA A 348 -2.18 -5.04 -1.07
CA ALA A 348 -2.56 -3.87 -1.86
C ALA A 348 -1.60 -3.63 -3.03
N ASP A 349 -0.27 -3.72 -2.78
CA ASP A 349 0.75 -3.56 -3.82
C ASP A 349 0.65 -4.67 -4.88
N TRP A 350 0.34 -5.90 -4.47
CA TRP A 350 0.10 -7.00 -5.39
C TRP A 350 -1.15 -6.77 -6.25
N VAL A 351 -2.27 -6.38 -5.67
CA VAL A 351 -3.50 -6.05 -6.42
C VAL A 351 -3.24 -4.94 -7.43
N MET A 352 -2.54 -3.86 -7.01
CA MET A 352 -2.14 -2.77 -7.90
C MET A 352 -1.25 -3.23 -9.07
N SER A 353 -0.39 -4.21 -8.84
CA SER A 353 0.50 -4.74 -9.89
C SER A 353 -0.18 -5.76 -10.81
N SER A 354 -1.28 -6.36 -10.36
CA SER A 354 -2.05 -7.36 -11.10
C SER A 354 -3.17 -6.76 -11.95
N GLY A 355 -3.62 -5.55 -11.61
CA GLY A 355 -4.65 -4.81 -12.33
C GLY A 355 -4.10 -4.08 -13.57
N PRO A 356 -4.98 -3.64 -14.49
CA PRO A 356 -4.58 -2.86 -15.65
C PRO A 356 -3.87 -1.55 -15.25
N GLU A 357 -2.72 -1.27 -15.83
CA GLU A 357 -1.91 -0.07 -15.49
C GLU A 357 -2.68 1.24 -15.64
N PHE A 358 -3.58 1.31 -16.62
CA PHE A 358 -4.40 2.48 -16.87
C PHE A 358 -5.22 2.87 -15.64
N PHE A 359 -5.83 1.89 -14.95
CA PHE A 359 -6.65 2.16 -13.76
C PHE A 359 -5.87 2.14 -12.45
N THR A 360 -4.72 1.46 -12.40
CA THR A 360 -3.98 1.28 -11.15
C THR A 360 -2.83 2.27 -10.98
N ARG A 361 -2.27 2.81 -12.07
CA ARG A 361 -1.08 3.68 -12.02
C ARG A 361 -1.23 5.03 -12.71
N ASN A 362 -2.06 5.11 -13.75
CA ASN A 362 -2.15 6.27 -14.63
C ASN A 362 -3.57 6.84 -14.72
N THR A 363 -4.46 6.49 -13.81
CA THR A 363 -5.81 7.04 -13.81
C THR A 363 -5.82 8.52 -13.42
N THR A 364 -6.67 9.29 -14.06
CA THR A 364 -7.04 10.67 -13.66
C THR A 364 -8.33 10.69 -12.84
N GLU A 365 -9.03 9.54 -12.77
CA GLU A 365 -10.27 9.37 -12.03
C GLU A 365 -10.03 8.65 -10.69
N ASP A 366 -10.86 8.93 -9.72
CA ASP A 366 -10.87 8.21 -8.46
C ASP A 366 -11.48 6.82 -8.64
N VAL A 367 -10.73 5.79 -8.31
CA VAL A 367 -11.08 4.39 -8.52
C VAL A 367 -11.33 3.70 -7.20
N ILE A 368 -12.38 2.89 -7.14
CA ILE A 368 -12.65 1.97 -6.02
C ILE A 368 -12.37 0.55 -6.51
N ILE A 369 -11.51 -0.16 -5.79
CA ILE A 369 -11.22 -1.57 -6.03
C ILE A 369 -11.77 -2.39 -4.87
N LYS A 370 -12.78 -3.22 -5.13
CA LYS A 370 -13.20 -4.25 -4.18
C LYS A 370 -12.29 -5.46 -4.31
N THR A 371 -11.81 -5.97 -3.19
CA THR A 371 -10.81 -7.04 -3.16
C THR A 371 -11.30 -8.26 -2.40
N THR A 372 -10.52 -9.35 -2.49
CA THR A 372 -10.76 -10.59 -1.74
C THR A 372 -10.19 -10.56 -0.32
N LEU A 373 -9.47 -9.51 0.07
CA LEU A 373 -8.84 -9.43 1.39
C LEU A 373 -9.86 -9.63 2.50
N ASP A 374 -9.49 -10.43 3.50
CA ASP A 374 -10.18 -10.51 4.78
C ASP A 374 -9.26 -9.95 5.86
N GLN A 375 -9.59 -8.77 6.40
CA GLN A 375 -8.72 -8.08 7.37
C GLN A 375 -8.49 -8.91 8.64
N ARG A 376 -9.44 -9.76 9.04
CA ARG A 376 -9.28 -10.66 10.18
C ARG A 376 -8.21 -11.71 9.88
N ILE A 377 -8.27 -12.32 8.69
CA ILE A 377 -7.28 -13.32 8.25
C ILE A 377 -5.90 -12.69 8.04
N GLN A 378 -5.86 -11.46 7.50
CA GLN A 378 -4.61 -10.72 7.35
C GLN A 378 -3.94 -10.45 8.69
N ARG A 379 -4.69 -9.95 9.69
CA ARG A 379 -4.18 -9.77 11.06
C ARG A 379 -3.69 -11.08 11.67
N ALA A 380 -4.44 -12.17 11.51
CA ALA A 380 -4.05 -13.49 12.00
C ALA A 380 -2.70 -13.95 11.42
N ALA A 381 -2.46 -13.69 10.13
CA ALA A 381 -1.20 -14.02 9.46
C ALA A 381 -0.03 -13.15 9.97
N GLU A 382 -0.25 -11.84 10.12
CA GLU A 382 0.76 -10.90 10.63
C GLU A 382 1.13 -11.19 12.08
N GLU A 383 0.15 -11.44 12.94
CA GLU A 383 0.34 -11.78 14.34
C GLU A 383 1.00 -13.15 14.53
N GLY A 384 0.59 -14.16 13.75
CA GLY A 384 1.21 -15.48 13.77
C GLY A 384 2.68 -15.42 13.38
N LEU A 385 3.02 -14.67 12.33
CA LEU A 385 4.39 -14.41 11.92
C LEU A 385 5.20 -13.70 13.01
N LYS A 386 4.65 -12.61 13.52
CA LYS A 386 5.26 -11.79 14.57
C LYS A 386 5.55 -12.63 15.80
N TRP A 387 4.56 -13.40 16.27
CA TRP A 387 4.69 -14.24 17.46
C TRP A 387 5.85 -15.24 17.34
N VAL A 388 5.98 -15.94 16.20
CA VAL A 388 7.07 -16.90 15.99
C VAL A 388 8.42 -16.21 15.97
N PHE A 389 8.54 -15.08 15.29
CA PHE A 389 9.81 -14.34 15.24
C PHE A 389 10.25 -13.78 16.59
N GLU A 390 9.31 -13.29 17.39
CA GLU A 390 9.61 -12.74 18.73
C GLU A 390 9.93 -13.84 19.76
N ASN A 391 9.33 -15.04 19.64
CA ASN A 391 9.45 -16.08 20.66
C ASN A 391 10.39 -17.23 20.28
N LYS A 392 10.68 -17.43 18.97
CA LYS A 392 11.40 -18.61 18.48
C LYS A 392 12.62 -18.29 17.62
N VAL A 393 12.74 -17.06 17.14
CA VAL A 393 13.85 -16.63 16.28
C VAL A 393 14.71 -15.63 17.05
N ARG A 394 16.04 -15.75 16.92
CA ARG A 394 16.97 -14.81 17.57
C ARG A 394 16.78 -13.41 17.00
N ASP A 395 16.83 -12.38 17.84
CA ASP A 395 16.69 -10.97 17.44
C ASP A 395 17.71 -10.52 16.39
N THR A 396 18.92 -11.11 16.41
CA THR A 396 19.99 -10.82 15.45
C THR A 396 19.77 -11.46 14.08
N SER A 397 18.78 -12.36 13.94
CA SER A 397 18.51 -13.05 12.69
C SER A 397 17.95 -12.09 11.63
N LYS A 398 18.52 -12.16 10.42
CA LYS A 398 18.03 -11.43 9.25
C LYS A 398 17.08 -12.29 8.39
N ALA A 399 16.76 -13.52 8.82
CA ALA A 399 15.84 -14.38 8.10
C ALA A 399 14.50 -13.66 7.84
N GLN A 400 13.94 -13.93 6.69
CA GLN A 400 12.65 -13.43 6.24
C GLN A 400 11.65 -14.59 6.20
N ALA A 401 10.36 -14.24 6.21
CA ALA A 401 9.31 -15.19 5.91
C ALA A 401 8.18 -14.48 5.16
N ALA A 402 7.41 -15.25 4.41
CA ALA A 402 6.23 -14.81 3.68
C ALA A 402 5.08 -15.79 3.93
N ILE A 403 3.85 -15.28 3.90
CA ILE A 403 2.62 -16.05 4.09
C ILE A 403 1.62 -15.66 3.01
N VAL A 404 0.94 -16.65 2.47
CA VAL A 404 -0.27 -16.49 1.64
C VAL A 404 -1.37 -17.34 2.25
N VAL A 405 -2.55 -16.78 2.43
CA VAL A 405 -3.77 -17.53 2.80
C VAL A 405 -4.81 -17.28 1.72
N MET A 406 -5.42 -18.34 1.20
CA MET A 406 -6.47 -18.25 0.18
C MET A 406 -7.57 -19.29 0.39
N SER A 407 -8.72 -19.03 -0.21
CA SER A 407 -9.80 -20.02 -0.32
C SER A 407 -9.49 -21.02 -1.44
N SER A 408 -10.19 -22.16 -1.46
CA SER A 408 -10.00 -23.20 -2.48
C SER A 408 -10.33 -22.77 -3.92
N ASP A 409 -11.01 -21.63 -4.09
CA ASP A 409 -11.31 -21.00 -5.37
C ASP A 409 -10.19 -20.03 -5.86
N GLY A 410 -9.11 -19.87 -5.11
CA GLY A 410 -8.01 -18.98 -5.45
C GLY A 410 -8.14 -17.54 -4.92
N ALA A 411 -9.22 -17.19 -4.21
CA ALA A 411 -9.37 -15.88 -3.60
C ALA A 411 -8.35 -15.69 -2.47
N VAL A 412 -7.38 -14.80 -2.65
CA VAL A 412 -6.35 -14.51 -1.66
C VAL A 412 -6.96 -13.69 -0.52
N ARG A 413 -7.00 -14.26 0.68
CA ARG A 413 -7.60 -13.68 1.88
C ARG A 413 -6.60 -12.91 2.73
N ALA A 414 -5.32 -13.30 2.66
CA ALA A 414 -4.21 -12.60 3.31
C ALA A 414 -2.91 -12.80 2.53
N LEU A 415 -2.04 -11.79 2.56
CA LEU A 415 -0.74 -11.84 1.94
C LEU A 415 0.29 -11.02 2.73
N VAL A 416 1.33 -11.70 3.21
CA VAL A 416 2.43 -11.12 3.97
C VAL A 416 3.74 -11.40 3.24
N GLY A 417 4.38 -10.36 2.71
CA GLY A 417 5.59 -10.48 1.88
C GLY A 417 6.91 -10.36 2.64
N GLY A 418 6.89 -10.26 3.97
CA GLY A 418 8.10 -10.12 4.80
C GLY A 418 7.81 -9.84 6.26
N ARG A 419 8.86 -9.83 7.10
CA ARG A 419 8.76 -9.56 8.55
C ARG A 419 8.21 -8.18 8.89
N LYS A 420 8.48 -7.18 8.05
CA LYS A 420 7.90 -5.85 8.18
C LYS A 420 6.57 -5.85 7.47
N THR A 421 5.48 -5.95 8.20
CA THR A 421 4.14 -6.10 7.62
C THR A 421 3.53 -4.77 7.19
N LYS A 422 3.88 -3.67 7.88
CA LYS A 422 3.35 -2.32 7.64
C LYS A 422 4.26 -1.51 6.69
N VAL A 423 4.41 -1.96 5.45
CA VAL A 423 5.25 -1.29 4.43
C VAL A 423 4.57 -1.33 3.06
N ALA A 424 4.62 -0.22 2.34
CA ALA A 424 4.22 -0.14 0.94
C ALA A 424 5.46 -0.07 0.04
N GLY A 425 5.38 -0.65 -1.16
CA GLY A 425 6.47 -0.64 -2.14
C GLY A 425 7.68 -1.51 -1.76
N ALA A 426 7.58 -2.34 -0.72
CA ALA A 426 8.65 -3.25 -0.34
C ALA A 426 8.66 -4.52 -1.20
N PHE A 427 9.84 -5.14 -1.33
CA PHE A 427 9.99 -6.42 -2.03
C PHE A 427 9.06 -7.48 -1.44
N ASN A 428 8.12 -7.95 -2.25
CA ASN A 428 7.09 -8.89 -1.87
C ASN A 428 7.55 -10.34 -2.13
N ARG A 429 8.02 -11.00 -1.09
CA ARG A 429 8.57 -12.38 -1.21
C ARG A 429 7.51 -13.42 -1.53
N ALA A 430 6.24 -13.11 -1.29
CA ALA A 430 5.16 -14.04 -1.63
C ALA A 430 4.90 -14.11 -3.15
N THR A 431 5.15 -13.02 -3.89
CA THR A 431 4.79 -12.89 -5.31
C THR A 431 5.97 -12.64 -6.25
N GLN A 432 7.12 -12.19 -5.73
CA GLN A 432 8.26 -11.77 -6.53
C GLN A 432 9.52 -12.63 -6.30
N ALA A 433 9.62 -13.34 -5.16
CA ALA A 433 10.76 -14.17 -4.87
C ALA A 433 10.60 -15.54 -5.52
N MET A 434 11.48 -15.85 -6.46
CA MET A 434 11.66 -17.18 -7.05
C MET A 434 12.52 -18.00 -6.11
N ARG A 435 11.97 -19.10 -5.57
CA ARG A 435 12.64 -19.93 -4.57
C ARG A 435 12.46 -21.41 -4.86
N GLN A 436 13.53 -22.20 -4.66
CA GLN A 436 13.46 -23.64 -4.83
C GLN A 436 12.43 -24.23 -3.87
N THR A 437 11.52 -25.06 -4.41
CA THR A 437 10.38 -25.60 -3.65
C THR A 437 10.76 -26.78 -2.78
N GLY A 438 11.86 -27.47 -3.12
CA GLY A 438 12.26 -28.69 -2.43
C GLY A 438 11.12 -29.70 -2.39
N SER A 439 11.00 -30.45 -1.30
CA SER A 439 9.97 -31.49 -1.15
C SER A 439 8.52 -30.99 -1.14
N ALA A 440 8.26 -29.67 -1.15
CA ALA A 440 6.91 -29.14 -1.34
C ALA A 440 6.38 -29.39 -2.76
N PHE A 441 7.25 -29.74 -3.72
CA PHE A 441 6.88 -30.10 -5.07
C PHE A 441 6.32 -31.55 -5.18
N LYS A 442 6.65 -32.42 -4.25
CA LYS A 442 6.29 -33.86 -4.31
C LYS A 442 4.80 -34.17 -4.51
N PRO A 443 3.83 -33.45 -3.95
CA PRO A 443 2.43 -33.69 -4.20
C PRO A 443 2.05 -33.75 -5.69
N PHE A 444 2.72 -33.01 -6.56
CA PHE A 444 2.43 -33.02 -8.00
C PHE A 444 2.90 -34.32 -8.67
N ILE A 445 3.93 -34.96 -8.15
CA ILE A 445 4.39 -36.30 -8.61
C ILE A 445 3.34 -37.34 -8.27
N TYR A 446 2.87 -37.34 -7.02
CA TYR A 446 1.85 -38.27 -6.56
C TYR A 446 0.48 -37.97 -7.20
N ALA A 447 0.17 -36.69 -7.47
CA ALA A 447 -1.01 -36.30 -8.25
C ALA A 447 -1.01 -36.97 -9.63
N ALA A 448 0.11 -36.88 -10.35
CA ALA A 448 0.27 -37.51 -11.66
C ALA A 448 0.17 -39.05 -11.58
N ALA A 449 0.76 -39.67 -10.55
CA ALA A 449 0.67 -41.10 -10.36
C ALA A 449 -0.75 -41.56 -10.09
N LEU A 450 -1.46 -40.92 -9.15
CA LEU A 450 -2.84 -41.23 -8.80
C LEU A 450 -3.79 -41.06 -9.99
N ASP A 451 -3.60 -39.99 -10.79
CA ASP A 451 -4.39 -39.74 -12.00
C ASP A 451 -4.19 -40.83 -13.08
N LEU A 452 -3.00 -41.42 -13.12
CA LEU A 452 -2.68 -42.57 -13.97
C LEU A 452 -3.10 -43.91 -13.39
N GLY A 453 -3.82 -43.94 -12.26
CA GLY A 453 -4.39 -45.14 -11.66
C GLY A 453 -3.53 -45.87 -10.61
N TYR A 454 -2.45 -45.22 -10.13
CA TYR A 454 -1.76 -45.75 -8.95
C TYR A 454 -2.64 -45.61 -7.71
N SER A 455 -2.41 -46.48 -6.72
CA SER A 455 -3.09 -46.42 -5.42
C SER A 455 -2.17 -45.82 -4.33
N PRO A 456 -2.71 -45.14 -3.33
CA PRO A 456 -1.95 -44.72 -2.14
C PRO A 456 -1.20 -45.85 -1.44
N GLU A 457 -1.70 -47.09 -1.56
CA GLU A 457 -1.12 -48.29 -0.93
C GLU A 457 -0.16 -49.09 -1.85
N ASP A 458 0.06 -48.62 -3.09
CA ASP A 458 1.05 -49.27 -3.97
C ASP A 458 2.44 -49.20 -3.34
N ILE A 459 3.15 -50.31 -3.43
CA ILE A 459 4.45 -50.49 -2.79
C ILE A 459 5.58 -50.07 -3.73
N ILE A 460 6.45 -49.22 -3.23
CA ILE A 460 7.70 -48.83 -3.88
C ILE A 460 8.88 -49.11 -2.95
N VAL A 461 10.01 -49.54 -3.52
CA VAL A 461 11.18 -49.90 -2.70
C VAL A 461 12.10 -48.68 -2.53
N ASP A 462 12.30 -48.24 -1.27
CA ASP A 462 13.26 -47.24 -0.90
C ASP A 462 14.64 -47.87 -0.65
N GLU A 463 15.47 -47.89 -1.68
CA GLU A 463 16.81 -48.46 -1.73
C GLU A 463 17.77 -47.58 -2.53
N PRO A 464 19.11 -47.78 -2.48
CA PRO A 464 20.04 -47.04 -3.30
C PRO A 464 19.61 -47.06 -4.78
N TYR A 465 19.51 -45.88 -5.38
CA TYR A 465 19.03 -45.72 -6.75
C TYR A 465 19.89 -44.66 -7.46
N CYS A 466 20.38 -45.02 -8.65
CA CYS A 466 21.19 -44.14 -9.47
C CYS A 466 20.63 -44.09 -10.90
N LEU A 467 20.74 -42.93 -11.51
CA LEU A 467 20.33 -42.65 -12.90
C LEU A 467 21.55 -42.15 -13.67
N ASN A 468 21.77 -42.64 -14.88
CA ASN A 468 22.78 -42.09 -15.77
C ASN A 468 22.16 -40.97 -16.60
N ILE A 469 22.58 -39.74 -16.32
CA ILE A 469 22.06 -38.55 -16.99
C ILE A 469 22.95 -38.22 -18.19
N PRO A 470 22.42 -38.22 -19.43
CA PRO A 470 23.18 -37.84 -20.60
C PRO A 470 23.88 -36.47 -20.43
N GLY A 471 25.18 -36.45 -20.64
CA GLY A 471 26.01 -35.25 -20.53
C GLY A 471 26.38 -34.80 -19.09
N SER A 472 25.80 -35.44 -18.04
CA SER A 472 26.09 -35.08 -16.63
C SER A 472 26.62 -36.26 -15.80
N GLY A 473 26.57 -37.51 -16.34
CA GLY A 473 27.05 -38.71 -15.64
C GLY A 473 26.04 -39.32 -14.68
N GLU A 474 26.55 -40.12 -13.77
CA GLU A 474 25.73 -40.85 -12.80
C GLU A 474 25.25 -39.89 -11.67
N TRP A 475 23.93 -39.93 -11.41
CA TRP A 475 23.29 -39.17 -10.35
C TRP A 475 22.57 -40.11 -9.38
N CYS A 476 22.98 -40.09 -8.12
CA CYS A 476 22.45 -40.92 -7.06
C CYS A 476 21.81 -40.07 -5.95
N PRO A 477 20.48 -39.85 -5.95
CA PRO A 477 19.80 -39.11 -4.89
C PRO A 477 19.88 -39.86 -3.57
N LYS A 478 19.83 -39.11 -2.45
CA LYS A 478 19.83 -39.63 -1.10
C LYS A 478 18.63 -39.14 -0.31
N ASN A 479 18.10 -39.96 0.57
CA ASN A 479 17.13 -39.51 1.55
C ASN A 479 17.78 -38.50 2.51
N TYR A 480 16.98 -37.64 3.10
CA TYR A 480 17.46 -36.62 4.07
C TYR A 480 18.17 -37.30 5.26
N THR A 481 17.61 -38.37 5.78
CA THR A 481 18.15 -39.19 6.88
C THR A 481 19.36 -40.05 6.50
N LYS A 482 19.67 -40.12 5.19
CA LYS A 482 20.69 -41.02 4.59
C LYS A 482 20.46 -42.52 4.82
N ASN A 483 19.29 -42.93 5.31
CA ASN A 483 18.86 -44.28 5.51
C ASN A 483 17.83 -44.67 4.46
N PHE A 484 17.63 -45.96 4.26
CA PHE A 484 16.62 -46.52 3.37
C PHE A 484 15.63 -47.35 4.20
N LYS A 485 14.36 -47.32 3.83
CA LYS A 485 13.28 -48.02 4.55
C LYS A 485 12.88 -49.35 3.93
N GLY A 486 13.38 -49.67 2.72
CA GLY A 486 12.93 -50.84 1.97
C GLY A 486 11.53 -50.62 1.35
N PRO A 487 10.69 -51.67 1.26
CA PRO A 487 9.33 -51.55 0.75
C PRO A 487 8.49 -50.57 1.60
N VAL A 488 7.88 -49.59 0.97
CA VAL A 488 6.99 -48.59 1.60
C VAL A 488 5.80 -48.32 0.70
N SER A 489 4.65 -47.95 1.27
CA SER A 489 3.51 -47.46 0.47
C SER A 489 3.79 -46.08 -0.11
N LEU A 490 3.06 -45.69 -1.16
CA LEU A 490 3.13 -44.30 -1.68
C LEU A 490 2.71 -43.29 -0.60
N THR A 491 1.76 -43.65 0.25
CA THR A 491 1.35 -42.87 1.42
C THR A 491 2.52 -42.63 2.39
N ASP A 492 3.22 -43.71 2.79
CA ASP A 492 4.38 -43.60 3.66
C ASP A 492 5.54 -42.87 3.02
N ALA A 493 5.74 -43.03 1.73
CA ALA A 493 6.76 -42.32 0.98
C ALA A 493 6.52 -40.79 0.95
N LEU A 494 5.26 -40.33 0.78
CA LEU A 494 4.91 -38.92 0.84
C LEU A 494 4.94 -38.38 2.28
N LYS A 495 4.39 -39.13 3.24
CA LYS A 495 4.32 -38.81 4.67
C LYS A 495 5.71 -38.55 5.26
N ASP A 496 6.65 -39.45 5.00
CA ASP A 496 8.03 -39.31 5.48
C ASP A 496 8.93 -38.50 4.53
N SER A 497 8.35 -38.02 3.43
CA SER A 497 9.05 -37.18 2.44
C SER A 497 10.29 -37.84 1.83
N LEU A 498 10.24 -39.17 1.58
CA LEU A 498 11.37 -39.92 1.04
C LEU A 498 11.73 -39.43 -0.37
N ASN A 499 13.02 -39.29 -0.65
CA ASN A 499 13.51 -38.79 -1.92
C ASN A 499 13.55 -39.87 -3.00
N ILE A 500 14.04 -41.07 -2.65
CA ILE A 500 14.19 -42.16 -3.62
C ILE A 500 12.84 -42.61 -4.18
N PRO A 501 11.82 -42.88 -3.36
CA PRO A 501 10.48 -43.21 -3.85
C PRO A 501 9.92 -42.12 -4.78
N ALA A 502 10.05 -40.83 -4.40
CA ALA A 502 9.56 -39.72 -5.22
C ALA A 502 10.24 -39.67 -6.60
N VAL A 503 11.56 -39.91 -6.67
CA VAL A 503 12.28 -39.97 -7.94
C VAL A 503 11.82 -41.19 -8.75
N LYS A 504 11.72 -42.38 -8.15
CA LYS A 504 11.27 -43.58 -8.83
C LYS A 504 9.83 -43.43 -9.38
N VAL A 505 8.91 -42.85 -8.62
CA VAL A 505 7.55 -42.56 -9.10
C VAL A 505 7.59 -41.54 -10.25
N SER A 506 8.35 -40.46 -10.14
CA SER A 506 8.48 -39.46 -11.21
C SER A 506 9.02 -40.07 -12.51
N GLU A 507 10.01 -40.97 -12.42
CA GLU A 507 10.53 -41.68 -13.58
C GLU A 507 9.52 -42.66 -14.18
N SER A 508 8.71 -43.32 -13.34
CA SER A 508 7.71 -44.33 -13.81
C SER A 508 6.52 -43.66 -14.51
N VAL A 509 6.06 -42.47 -14.07
CA VAL A 509 4.95 -41.75 -14.71
C VAL A 509 5.41 -40.81 -15.82
N GLY A 510 6.73 -40.57 -15.92
CA GLY A 510 7.35 -39.63 -16.87
C GLY A 510 7.46 -38.23 -16.32
N ARG A 511 8.63 -37.62 -16.44
CA ARG A 511 8.92 -36.24 -15.96
C ARG A 511 8.07 -35.19 -16.66
N GLU A 512 7.80 -35.39 -17.95
CA GLU A 512 6.96 -34.53 -18.78
C GLU A 512 5.52 -34.51 -18.24
N THR A 513 4.98 -35.64 -17.83
CA THR A 513 3.66 -35.76 -17.21
C THR A 513 3.62 -35.02 -15.88
N VAL A 514 4.62 -35.21 -15.01
CA VAL A 514 4.74 -34.48 -13.74
C VAL A 514 4.83 -32.97 -13.97
N SER A 515 5.64 -32.55 -14.95
CA SER A 515 5.78 -31.15 -15.32
C SER A 515 4.46 -30.55 -15.85
N ALA A 516 3.75 -31.30 -16.72
CA ALA A 516 2.45 -30.88 -17.24
C ALA A 516 1.42 -30.72 -16.12
N VAL A 517 1.30 -31.67 -15.19
CA VAL A 517 0.40 -31.62 -14.05
C VAL A 517 0.72 -30.41 -13.17
N ALA A 518 1.99 -30.16 -12.83
CA ALA A 518 2.38 -29.03 -12.03
C ALA A 518 2.08 -27.67 -12.72
N THR A 519 2.36 -27.57 -14.03
CA THR A 519 2.07 -26.37 -14.83
C THR A 519 0.57 -26.12 -14.94
N GLN A 520 -0.21 -27.16 -15.18
CA GLN A 520 -1.67 -27.05 -15.25
C GLN A 520 -2.28 -26.64 -13.91
N PHE A 521 -1.73 -27.07 -12.77
CA PHE A 521 -2.13 -26.56 -11.46
C PHE A 521 -1.77 -25.08 -11.21
N GLY A 522 -1.05 -24.44 -12.13
CA GLY A 522 -0.78 -23.01 -12.08
C GLY A 522 0.66 -22.63 -11.73
N ILE A 523 1.61 -23.55 -11.71
CA ILE A 523 3.04 -23.23 -11.60
C ILE A 523 3.53 -22.76 -12.97
N LYS A 524 3.75 -21.45 -13.09
CA LYS A 524 4.15 -20.80 -14.34
C LYS A 524 5.66 -20.69 -14.52
N SER A 525 6.39 -20.97 -13.43
CA SER A 525 7.85 -20.93 -13.42
C SER A 525 8.44 -22.09 -14.23
N ASP A 526 9.63 -21.90 -14.81
CA ASP A 526 10.33 -22.91 -15.58
C ASP A 526 10.66 -24.13 -14.70
N LEU A 527 10.22 -25.30 -15.14
CA LEU A 527 10.44 -26.56 -14.42
C LEU A 527 11.69 -27.26 -14.94
N ALA A 528 12.46 -27.86 -14.04
CA ALA A 528 13.68 -28.59 -14.39
C ALA A 528 13.35 -29.84 -15.23
N ALA A 529 14.01 -30.00 -16.36
CA ALA A 529 13.82 -31.16 -17.24
C ALA A 529 14.46 -32.48 -16.72
N GLY A 530 15.37 -32.39 -15.74
CA GLY A 530 16.10 -33.54 -15.21
C GLY A 530 15.40 -34.22 -14.03
N PRO A 531 15.90 -35.38 -13.56
CA PRO A 531 15.29 -36.14 -12.45
C PRO A 531 15.29 -35.39 -11.13
N ALA A 532 16.06 -34.32 -11.00
CA ALA A 532 16.03 -33.41 -9.86
C ALA A 532 14.68 -32.64 -9.73
N LEU A 533 13.85 -32.62 -10.79
CA LEU A 533 12.47 -32.13 -10.76
C LEU A 533 11.72 -32.76 -9.56
N ALA A 534 11.85 -34.07 -9.37
CA ALA A 534 11.18 -34.82 -8.30
C ALA A 534 11.58 -34.36 -6.88
N LEU A 535 12.70 -33.67 -6.75
CA LEU A 535 13.19 -33.10 -5.49
C LEU A 535 12.92 -31.60 -5.35
N GLY A 536 12.16 -31.02 -6.29
CA GLY A 536 11.82 -29.60 -6.29
C GLY A 536 13.02 -28.71 -6.54
N ALA A 537 13.88 -29.08 -7.50
CA ALA A 537 15.00 -28.25 -7.92
C ALA A 537 14.55 -26.97 -8.65
N SER A 538 13.32 -26.94 -9.12
CA SER A 538 12.69 -25.78 -9.76
C SER A 538 12.33 -24.70 -8.76
N GLU A 539 12.40 -23.45 -9.19
CA GLU A 539 11.98 -22.30 -8.40
C GLU A 539 10.50 -21.98 -8.67
N SER A 540 9.80 -21.46 -7.68
CA SER A 540 8.43 -20.97 -7.80
C SER A 540 8.18 -19.86 -6.78
N THR A 541 7.13 -19.07 -6.99
CA THR A 541 6.66 -18.13 -5.99
C THR A 541 5.79 -18.83 -4.93
N LEU A 542 5.70 -18.22 -3.75
CA LEU A 542 4.82 -18.73 -2.71
C LEU A 542 3.34 -18.70 -3.14
N LEU A 543 2.96 -17.67 -3.89
CA LEU A 543 1.60 -17.50 -4.41
C LEU A 543 1.24 -18.64 -5.38
N GLU A 544 2.12 -18.97 -6.33
CA GLU A 544 1.91 -20.09 -7.27
C GLU A 544 1.77 -21.42 -6.53
N MET A 545 2.69 -21.71 -5.61
CA MET A 545 2.64 -22.96 -4.83
C MET A 545 1.36 -23.06 -4.00
N THR A 546 0.93 -21.96 -3.38
CA THR A 546 -0.31 -21.95 -2.57
C THR A 546 -1.54 -22.13 -3.46
N GLY A 547 -1.56 -21.51 -4.65
CA GLY A 547 -2.62 -21.68 -5.65
C GLY A 547 -2.72 -23.12 -6.17
N ALA A 548 -1.59 -23.75 -6.45
CA ALA A 548 -1.54 -25.13 -6.90
C ALA A 548 -2.10 -26.12 -5.83
N TYR A 549 -1.81 -25.84 -4.53
CA TYR A 549 -2.42 -26.64 -3.44
C TYR A 549 -3.91 -26.34 -3.25
N ALA A 550 -4.38 -25.12 -3.57
CA ALA A 550 -5.81 -24.83 -3.61
C ALA A 550 -6.52 -25.67 -4.67
N GLY A 551 -5.87 -25.90 -5.80
CA GLY A 551 -6.36 -26.82 -6.84
C GLY A 551 -6.45 -28.27 -6.37
N ILE A 552 -5.56 -28.75 -5.52
CA ILE A 552 -5.65 -30.06 -4.90
C ILE A 552 -6.87 -30.13 -3.96
N LEU A 553 -7.03 -29.12 -3.10
CA LEU A 553 -8.13 -29.07 -2.14
C LEU A 553 -9.51 -29.00 -2.81
N ASN A 554 -9.64 -28.30 -3.93
CA ASN A 554 -10.92 -28.12 -4.61
C ASN A 554 -11.36 -29.35 -5.45
N GLY A 555 -10.64 -30.46 -5.37
CA GLY A 555 -10.95 -31.71 -6.09
C GLY A 555 -10.23 -31.83 -7.43
N GLY A 556 -9.12 -31.15 -7.64
CA GLY A 556 -8.22 -31.36 -8.79
C GLY A 556 -8.41 -30.41 -9.95
N SER A 557 -9.13 -29.31 -9.79
CA SER A 557 -9.20 -28.21 -10.78
C SER A 557 -8.14 -27.16 -10.50
N SER A 558 -7.51 -26.60 -11.53
CA SER A 558 -6.57 -25.52 -11.35
C SER A 558 -7.25 -24.23 -10.87
N VAL A 559 -6.51 -23.35 -10.22
CA VAL A 559 -7.00 -22.04 -9.81
C VAL A 559 -6.04 -20.95 -10.25
N THR A 560 -6.60 -19.83 -10.66
CA THR A 560 -5.84 -18.59 -10.82
C THR A 560 -6.01 -17.77 -9.55
N PRO A 561 -4.95 -17.58 -8.75
CA PRO A 561 -5.01 -16.72 -7.57
C PRO A 561 -5.42 -15.30 -7.95
N TYR A 562 -6.37 -14.73 -7.22
CA TYR A 562 -6.87 -13.37 -7.48
C TYR A 562 -7.09 -12.59 -6.20
N GLY A 563 -6.92 -11.26 -6.32
CA GLY A 563 -7.16 -10.32 -5.24
C GLY A 563 -8.19 -9.25 -5.60
N LEU A 564 -8.44 -9.02 -6.90
CA LEU A 564 -9.40 -8.06 -7.40
C LEU A 564 -10.73 -8.75 -7.63
N VAL A 565 -11.81 -8.21 -7.06
CA VAL A 565 -13.19 -8.67 -7.27
C VAL A 565 -13.88 -7.79 -8.30
N ASP A 566 -13.92 -6.49 -8.08
CA ASP A 566 -14.42 -5.51 -9.02
C ASP A 566 -13.65 -4.18 -8.93
N LEU A 567 -13.68 -3.42 -10.02
CA LEU A 567 -13.10 -2.09 -10.14
C LEU A 567 -14.15 -1.15 -10.74
N ARG A 568 -14.37 -0.02 -10.08
CA ARG A 568 -15.34 1.00 -10.50
C ARG A 568 -14.81 2.41 -10.26
N LEU A 569 -15.37 3.39 -10.95
CA LEU A 569 -15.11 4.80 -10.66
C LEU A 569 -15.87 5.23 -9.40
N LEU A 570 -15.32 6.20 -8.68
CA LEU A 570 -15.98 6.78 -7.52
C LEU A 570 -17.29 7.47 -7.96
N GLY A 571 -18.40 7.06 -7.34
CA GLY A 571 -19.75 7.54 -7.66
C GLY A 571 -20.50 6.70 -8.68
N GLU A 572 -19.84 5.75 -9.36
CA GLU A 572 -20.50 4.80 -10.26
C GLU A 572 -20.88 3.51 -9.52
N THR A 573 -22.02 2.94 -9.91
CA THR A 573 -22.51 1.68 -9.34
C THR A 573 -22.07 0.46 -10.14
N GLU A 574 -21.91 0.63 -11.46
CA GLU A 574 -21.52 -0.45 -12.36
C GLU A 574 -20.00 -0.62 -12.37
N PRO A 575 -19.50 -1.86 -12.26
CA PRO A 575 -18.09 -2.12 -12.34
C PRO A 575 -17.58 -2.01 -13.79
N LEU A 576 -16.41 -1.39 -13.95
CA LEU A 576 -15.69 -1.34 -15.23
C LEU A 576 -15.07 -2.69 -15.58
N MET A 577 -14.72 -3.49 -14.57
CA MET A 577 -14.22 -4.84 -14.73
C MET A 577 -14.52 -5.66 -13.47
N GLY A 578 -14.66 -6.96 -13.66
CA GLY A 578 -14.89 -7.93 -12.61
C GLY A 578 -13.68 -8.81 -12.33
N THR A 579 -13.93 -9.94 -11.68
CA THR A 579 -12.93 -10.90 -11.22
C THR A 579 -12.07 -11.44 -12.34
N GLY A 580 -10.75 -11.36 -12.19
CA GLY A 580 -9.76 -11.87 -13.15
C GLY A 580 -9.16 -13.23 -12.78
N GLY A 581 -9.82 -14.05 -11.92
CA GLY A 581 -9.30 -15.32 -11.44
C GLY A 581 -10.39 -16.28 -11.00
N GLY A 582 -10.01 -17.35 -10.32
CA GLY A 582 -10.94 -18.37 -9.83
C GLY A 582 -10.59 -19.78 -10.28
N ILE A 583 -11.56 -20.67 -10.19
CA ILE A 583 -11.44 -22.08 -10.58
C ILE A 583 -11.46 -22.18 -12.12
N ASN A 584 -10.51 -22.95 -12.66
CA ASN A 584 -10.38 -23.21 -14.09
C ASN A 584 -10.62 -24.71 -14.39
N GLU A 585 -9.97 -25.19 -15.44
CA GLU A 585 -10.11 -26.57 -15.91
C GLU A 585 -9.59 -27.60 -14.90
N ARG A 586 -10.14 -28.80 -14.97
CA ARG A 586 -9.71 -29.93 -14.17
C ARG A 586 -8.35 -30.45 -14.65
N VAL A 587 -7.43 -30.60 -13.73
CA VAL A 587 -6.06 -31.08 -13.96
C VAL A 587 -5.95 -32.59 -13.74
N ILE A 588 -6.53 -33.09 -12.65
CA ILE A 588 -6.58 -34.52 -12.30
C ILE A 588 -7.99 -34.90 -11.91
N GLN A 589 -8.29 -36.20 -11.99
CA GLN A 589 -9.58 -36.74 -11.59
C GLN A 589 -9.86 -36.46 -10.10
N GLU A 590 -11.13 -36.25 -9.76
CA GLU A 590 -11.54 -35.92 -8.40
C GLU A 590 -11.14 -37.00 -7.38
N ASP A 591 -11.25 -38.28 -7.76
CA ASP A 591 -10.84 -39.38 -6.90
C ASP A 591 -9.33 -39.37 -6.64
N ALA A 592 -8.50 -39.05 -7.65
CA ALA A 592 -7.06 -38.89 -7.49
C ALA A 592 -6.74 -37.73 -6.54
N ALA A 593 -7.45 -36.61 -6.66
CA ALA A 593 -7.30 -35.45 -5.76
C ALA A 593 -7.68 -35.81 -4.32
N ARG A 594 -8.80 -36.52 -4.10
CA ARG A 594 -9.26 -36.97 -2.78
C ARG A 594 -8.30 -37.96 -2.12
N GLN A 595 -7.74 -38.88 -2.89
CA GLN A 595 -6.69 -39.81 -2.42
C GLN A 595 -5.40 -39.05 -2.08
N LEU A 596 -5.01 -38.06 -2.88
CA LEU A 596 -3.87 -37.19 -2.57
C LEU A 596 -4.08 -36.43 -1.28
N VAL A 597 -5.28 -35.85 -1.04
CA VAL A 597 -5.63 -35.21 0.22
C VAL A 597 -5.47 -36.14 1.40
N TYR A 598 -5.90 -37.41 1.28
CA TYR A 598 -5.67 -38.44 2.30
C TYR A 598 -4.17 -38.64 2.58
N MET A 599 -3.35 -38.83 1.54
CA MET A 599 -1.90 -38.99 1.72
C MET A 599 -1.27 -37.73 2.36
N MET A 600 -1.73 -36.54 2.01
CA MET A 600 -1.23 -35.26 2.58
C MET A 600 -1.71 -35.02 4.01
N GLU A 601 -2.86 -35.56 4.42
CA GLU A 601 -3.32 -35.60 5.80
C GLU A 601 -2.32 -36.38 6.67
N LYS A 602 -1.85 -37.54 6.20
CA LYS A 602 -0.85 -38.34 6.89
C LYS A 602 0.47 -37.61 7.13
N VAL A 603 0.84 -36.65 6.29
CA VAL A 603 2.02 -35.78 6.52
C VAL A 603 1.90 -35.00 7.80
N ILE A 604 0.69 -34.52 8.16
CA ILE A 604 0.45 -33.72 9.36
C ILE A 604 0.16 -34.61 10.56
N SER A 605 -0.72 -35.62 10.42
CA SER A 605 -1.10 -36.46 11.55
C SER A 605 0.05 -37.37 12.05
N GLU A 606 0.87 -37.90 11.15
CA GLU A 606 1.85 -38.93 11.46
C GLU A 606 3.27 -38.64 10.93
N GLY A 607 3.42 -37.62 10.05
CA GLY A 607 4.62 -37.45 9.24
C GLY A 607 5.46 -36.24 9.62
N THR A 608 6.11 -35.67 8.60
CA THR A 608 7.07 -34.56 8.74
C THR A 608 6.42 -33.22 9.10
N GLY A 609 5.09 -33.11 9.02
CA GLY A 609 4.31 -31.88 9.23
C GLY A 609 3.63 -31.77 10.60
N GLN A 610 3.86 -32.67 11.55
CA GLN A 610 3.15 -32.73 12.84
C GLN A 610 3.11 -31.43 13.62
N ARG A 611 4.12 -30.54 13.48
CA ARG A 611 4.12 -29.23 14.15
C ARG A 611 3.03 -28.29 13.65
N ALA A 612 2.44 -28.55 12.49
CA ALA A 612 1.35 -27.76 11.95
C ALA A 612 -0.01 -28.13 12.59
N GLN A 613 -0.11 -29.26 13.31
CA GLN A 613 -1.36 -29.68 13.95
C GLN A 613 -1.82 -28.69 15.01
N PHE A 614 -3.12 -28.35 15.00
CA PHE A 614 -3.80 -27.59 16.05
C PHE A 614 -5.23 -28.07 16.23
N GLY A 615 -5.67 -28.16 17.47
CA GLY A 615 -7.00 -28.67 17.84
C GLY A 615 -7.32 -30.02 17.22
N ASP A 616 -8.60 -30.31 17.07
CA ASP A 616 -9.13 -31.59 16.51
C ASP A 616 -9.46 -31.46 15.00
N ARG A 617 -8.95 -30.39 14.34
CA ARG A 617 -9.22 -30.16 12.93
C ARG A 617 -8.39 -31.07 12.03
N GLN A 618 -9.05 -31.63 11.03
CA GLN A 618 -8.35 -32.33 9.96
C GLN A 618 -7.56 -31.36 9.11
N LEU A 619 -6.28 -31.64 8.92
CA LEU A 619 -5.34 -30.78 8.20
C LEU A 619 -4.51 -31.65 7.26
N ALA A 620 -4.22 -31.11 6.09
CA ALA A 620 -3.35 -31.77 5.12
C ALA A 620 -2.25 -30.75 4.65
N GLY A 621 -1.09 -31.29 4.26
CA GLY A 621 -0.02 -30.40 3.85
C GLY A 621 1.26 -31.11 3.46
N LYS A 622 2.30 -30.32 3.16
CA LYS A 622 3.63 -30.82 2.82
C LYS A 622 4.72 -29.87 3.27
N THR A 623 5.77 -30.44 3.84
CA THR A 623 7.02 -29.74 4.17
C THR A 623 7.93 -29.68 2.96
N GLY A 624 8.62 -28.55 2.76
CA GLY A 624 9.67 -28.36 1.78
C GLY A 624 10.96 -27.91 2.47
N THR A 625 12.09 -28.47 2.07
CA THR A 625 13.42 -28.04 2.52
C THR A 625 14.38 -28.25 1.35
N THR A 626 15.09 -27.21 0.98
CA THR A 626 16.07 -27.29 -0.12
C THR A 626 17.43 -27.79 0.38
N SER A 627 18.27 -28.22 -0.56
CA SER A 627 19.65 -28.59 -0.29
C SER A 627 20.38 -27.45 0.43
N ALA A 628 21.14 -27.78 1.44
CA ALA A 628 21.82 -26.82 2.34
C ALA A 628 20.86 -25.90 3.14
N ASN A 629 19.57 -26.24 3.24
CA ASN A 629 18.57 -25.51 4.04
C ASN A 629 18.49 -24.00 3.70
N LYS A 630 18.58 -23.63 2.41
CA LYS A 630 18.46 -22.22 1.99
C LYS A 630 17.02 -21.73 2.05
N ASP A 631 16.09 -22.60 1.66
CA ASP A 631 14.67 -22.33 1.66
C ASP A 631 13.93 -23.42 2.46
N ALA A 632 13.01 -22.99 3.30
CA ALA A 632 12.16 -23.85 4.08
C ALA A 632 10.69 -23.46 3.87
N TRP A 633 9.87 -24.46 3.49
CA TRP A 633 8.48 -24.29 3.11
C TRP A 633 7.55 -25.12 3.96
N PHE A 634 6.36 -24.61 4.22
CA PHE A 634 5.23 -25.39 4.62
C PHE A 634 4.00 -24.92 3.85
N VAL A 635 3.39 -25.78 3.08
CA VAL A 635 2.13 -25.50 2.38
C VAL A 635 1.12 -26.54 2.82
N GLY A 636 -0.04 -26.08 3.29
CA GLY A 636 -1.06 -26.98 3.81
C GLY A 636 -2.43 -26.29 3.86
N PHE A 637 -3.45 -27.07 4.19
CA PHE A 637 -4.83 -26.64 4.17
C PHE A 637 -5.70 -27.34 5.21
N SER A 638 -6.80 -26.69 5.55
CA SER A 638 -8.00 -27.24 6.15
C SER A 638 -9.06 -27.38 5.05
N ALA A 639 -10.27 -27.75 5.42
CA ALA A 639 -11.40 -27.73 4.49
C ALA A 639 -11.81 -26.30 4.04
N ASP A 640 -11.42 -25.26 4.78
CA ASP A 640 -11.84 -23.88 4.54
C ASP A 640 -10.80 -23.06 3.77
N TYR A 641 -9.50 -23.23 4.12
CA TYR A 641 -8.42 -22.37 3.63
C TYR A 641 -7.14 -23.15 3.34
N VAL A 642 -6.42 -22.69 2.34
CA VAL A 642 -5.04 -23.08 2.02
C VAL A 642 -4.10 -21.99 2.48
N ALA A 643 -3.01 -22.37 3.13
CA ALA A 643 -1.96 -21.42 3.48
C ALA A 643 -0.58 -21.95 3.09
N GLY A 644 0.22 -21.06 2.52
CA GLY A 644 1.63 -21.30 2.23
C GLY A 644 2.51 -20.43 3.12
N VAL A 645 3.61 -20.99 3.62
CA VAL A 645 4.65 -20.30 4.37
C VAL A 645 6.01 -20.61 3.76
N TRP A 646 6.77 -19.57 3.48
CA TRP A 646 8.19 -19.66 3.12
C TRP A 646 9.04 -18.94 4.14
N MET A 647 10.24 -19.50 4.44
CA MET A 647 11.26 -18.87 5.28
C MET A 647 12.64 -19.06 4.65
N GLY A 648 13.45 -17.99 4.61
CA GLY A 648 14.80 -17.99 4.04
C GLY A 648 15.49 -16.65 4.24
N TYR A 649 16.70 -16.52 3.69
CA TYR A 649 17.43 -15.27 3.59
C TYR A 649 17.37 -14.73 2.16
N ASP A 650 17.34 -13.42 2.01
CA ASP A 650 17.31 -12.79 0.68
C ASP A 650 18.59 -13.06 -0.14
N ASP A 651 19.71 -13.26 0.53
CA ASP A 651 21.03 -13.52 -0.06
C ASP A 651 21.36 -15.02 -0.19
N ASN A 652 20.35 -15.91 -0.03
CA ASN A 652 20.52 -17.36 -0.08
C ASN A 652 21.47 -17.94 0.99
N THR A 653 21.75 -17.22 2.08
CA THR A 653 22.45 -17.76 3.25
C THR A 653 21.66 -18.97 3.81
N PRO A 654 22.32 -20.11 4.10
CA PRO A 654 21.64 -21.27 4.68
C PRO A 654 20.99 -20.97 6.03
N LEU A 655 19.78 -21.47 6.23
CA LEU A 655 19.09 -21.48 7.52
C LEU A 655 19.73 -22.53 8.44
N THR A 656 20.22 -22.13 9.60
CA THR A 656 20.86 -23.07 10.55
C THR A 656 19.80 -23.82 11.34
N GLY A 657 19.67 -25.12 11.11
CA GLY A 657 18.77 -25.99 11.87
C GLY A 657 17.28 -25.79 11.59
N VAL A 658 16.91 -25.05 10.54
CA VAL A 658 15.51 -24.82 10.13
C VAL A 658 15.18 -25.71 8.95
N THR A 659 14.08 -26.43 9.07
CA THR A 659 13.46 -27.25 8.01
C THR A 659 12.00 -26.85 7.84
N GLY A 660 11.37 -27.26 6.77
CA GLY A 660 9.94 -26.99 6.53
C GLY A 660 9.01 -27.46 7.64
N GLY A 661 9.32 -28.61 8.28
CA GLY A 661 8.60 -29.12 9.46
C GLY A 661 8.97 -28.43 10.78
N GLY A 662 9.85 -27.43 10.74
CA GLY A 662 10.25 -26.59 11.89
C GLY A 662 9.47 -25.30 11.98
N LEU A 663 10.20 -24.15 11.90
CA LEU A 663 9.61 -22.81 12.02
C LEU A 663 8.53 -22.51 10.97
N PRO A 664 8.66 -22.90 9.68
CA PRO A 664 7.58 -22.68 8.72
C PRO A 664 6.26 -23.35 9.11
N ALA A 665 6.31 -24.61 9.55
CA ALA A 665 5.12 -25.32 10.05
C ALA A 665 4.54 -24.66 11.31
N GLU A 666 5.38 -24.11 12.17
CA GLU A 666 4.95 -23.38 13.37
C GLU A 666 4.33 -22.02 13.03
N ILE A 667 4.89 -21.25 12.07
CA ILE A 667 4.28 -20.02 11.55
C ILE A 667 2.91 -20.34 10.94
N TRP A 668 2.83 -21.42 10.15
CA TRP A 668 1.59 -21.88 9.56
C TRP A 668 0.54 -22.23 10.65
N ARG A 669 0.93 -22.99 11.67
CA ARG A 669 0.06 -23.32 12.79
C ARG A 669 -0.46 -22.09 13.52
N GLU A 670 0.43 -21.16 13.89
CA GLU A 670 0.07 -19.93 14.59
C GLU A 670 -0.86 -19.05 13.74
N THR A 671 -0.65 -19.01 12.43
CA THR A 671 -1.54 -18.33 11.50
C THR A 671 -2.89 -19.01 11.43
N MET A 672 -2.91 -20.32 11.10
CA MET A 672 -4.14 -21.04 10.79
C MET A 672 -5.00 -21.29 12.04
N SER A 673 -4.40 -21.44 13.21
CA SER A 673 -5.17 -21.53 14.47
C SER A 673 -5.98 -20.25 14.73
N ARG A 674 -5.40 -19.07 14.49
CA ARG A 674 -6.09 -17.77 14.61
C ARG A 674 -7.12 -17.57 13.49
N VAL A 675 -6.80 -17.98 12.27
CA VAL A 675 -7.74 -17.92 11.13
C VAL A 675 -9.00 -18.73 11.42
N HIS A 676 -8.86 -19.87 12.10
CA HIS A 676 -9.97 -20.78 12.41
C HIS A 676 -10.63 -20.54 13.75
N ASP A 677 -10.21 -19.51 14.48
CA ASP A 677 -10.87 -19.16 15.75
C ASP A 677 -12.35 -18.82 15.50
N GLY A 678 -13.23 -19.51 16.22
CA GLY A 678 -14.68 -19.40 16.07
C GLY A 678 -15.29 -20.10 14.85
N LEU A 679 -14.48 -20.73 13.96
CA LEU A 679 -15.01 -21.47 12.82
C LEU A 679 -15.36 -22.94 13.20
N PRO A 680 -16.47 -23.48 12.68
CA PRO A 680 -16.85 -24.88 12.91
C PRO A 680 -15.81 -25.85 12.35
N LEU A 681 -15.75 -27.04 12.92
CA LEU A 681 -14.96 -28.13 12.36
C LEU A 681 -15.61 -28.62 11.08
N LYS A 682 -14.79 -28.81 10.03
CA LYS A 682 -15.18 -29.40 8.75
C LYS A 682 -14.20 -30.49 8.38
N GLU A 683 -14.70 -31.54 7.78
CA GLU A 683 -13.90 -32.63 7.28
C GLU A 683 -13.22 -32.28 5.95
N LEU A 684 -12.01 -32.76 5.74
CA LEU A 684 -11.33 -32.66 4.47
C LEU A 684 -12.03 -33.50 3.39
N PRO A 685 -12.03 -33.04 2.13
CA PRO A 685 -12.52 -33.84 1.01
C PRO A 685 -11.51 -34.96 0.65
N MET A 686 -11.34 -35.94 1.53
CA MET A 686 -10.37 -37.01 1.35
C MET A 686 -11.06 -38.34 1.15
N GLN A 687 -10.38 -39.26 0.44
CA GLN A 687 -10.81 -40.64 0.23
C GLN A 687 -9.70 -41.57 0.67
N ALA A 688 -9.94 -42.30 1.75
CA ALA A 688 -9.04 -43.40 2.14
C ALA A 688 -9.02 -44.47 1.07
N PRO A 689 -7.87 -45.14 0.83
CA PRO A 689 -7.80 -46.25 -0.08
C PRO A 689 -8.75 -47.38 0.36
N ALA A 690 -9.34 -48.07 -0.61
CA ALA A 690 -10.12 -49.24 -0.29
C ALA A 690 -9.22 -50.29 0.41
N PRO A 691 -9.69 -50.93 1.48
CA PRO A 691 -8.92 -52.03 2.08
C PRO A 691 -8.58 -53.03 0.99
N PRO A 692 -7.38 -53.64 1.02
CA PRO A 692 -7.01 -54.65 0.03
C PRO A 692 -8.12 -55.70 0.00
N SER A 693 -8.73 -55.88 -1.17
CA SER A 693 -9.71 -56.93 -1.37
C SER A 693 -8.97 -58.26 -1.07
N ASN A 694 -9.33 -58.88 0.04
CA ASN A 694 -8.91 -60.23 0.32
C ASN A 694 -9.47 -61.11 -0.79
N LEU A 695 -8.76 -61.25 -1.92
CA LEU A 695 -8.94 -62.24 -2.92
C LEU A 695 -8.48 -63.58 -2.32
N SER A 696 -9.08 -64.03 -1.23
CA SER A 696 -8.83 -65.28 -0.58
C SER A 696 -10.13 -65.94 -0.15
N GLU A 697 -11.02 -66.03 -1.09
CA GLU A 697 -12.01 -67.12 -1.16
C GLU A 697 -12.34 -67.38 -2.65
N ALA A 698 -11.37 -67.94 -3.36
CA ALA A 698 -11.68 -68.65 -4.59
C ALA A 698 -12.58 -69.78 -4.21
N GLN A 699 -13.87 -69.63 -4.42
CA GLN A 699 -14.75 -70.85 -4.48
C GLN A 699 -14.17 -71.80 -5.51
N PRO A 700 -14.05 -73.09 -5.19
CA PRO A 700 -13.55 -74.09 -6.16
C PRO A 700 -14.48 -74.11 -7.37
N GLU A 701 -13.90 -73.84 -8.54
CA GLU A 701 -14.59 -74.01 -9.83
C GLU A 701 -15.16 -75.45 -9.92
N PRO A 702 -16.42 -75.61 -10.36
CA PRO A 702 -16.95 -76.91 -10.67
C PRO A 702 -16.16 -77.56 -11.83
N GLN A 703 -15.60 -78.70 -11.63
CA GLN A 703 -14.86 -79.47 -12.66
C GLN A 703 -15.70 -79.62 -13.93
N PRO A 704 -15.16 -79.42 -15.14
CA PRO A 704 -15.85 -79.64 -16.38
C PRO A 704 -15.90 -81.19 -16.64
N GLN A 705 -17.08 -81.69 -16.87
CA GLN A 705 -17.26 -83.01 -17.45
C GLN A 705 -16.72 -83.05 -18.90
N PRO A 706 -16.11 -84.16 -19.32
CA PRO A 706 -15.53 -84.27 -20.66
C PRO A 706 -16.62 -84.46 -21.73
N GLN A 707 -16.73 -83.52 -22.64
CA GLN A 707 -17.44 -83.68 -23.91
C GLN A 707 -16.48 -83.90 -25.06
N GLN A 708 -16.78 -84.95 -25.86
CA GLN A 708 -16.03 -85.40 -27.02
C GLN A 708 -15.97 -84.39 -28.17
N PRO A 709 -15.01 -84.49 -29.09
CA PRO A 709 -14.67 -83.52 -30.09
C PRO A 709 -15.56 -83.61 -31.33
N GLN A 710 -16.05 -82.45 -31.79
CA GLN A 710 -16.47 -82.32 -33.21
C GLN A 710 -15.66 -81.17 -33.84
N GLY A 711 -15.04 -81.49 -34.93
CA GLY A 711 -14.03 -80.73 -35.61
C GLY A 711 -14.55 -79.61 -36.51
N GLY A 712 -13.64 -78.81 -36.89
CA GLY A 712 -13.63 -78.10 -38.14
C GLY A 712 -13.77 -76.65 -38.10
N GLY A 713 -12.75 -75.91 -38.50
CA GLY A 713 -12.92 -74.59 -39.07
C GLY A 713 -11.91 -73.53 -38.63
N ASN A 714 -10.83 -73.47 -39.31
CA ASN A 714 -9.83 -72.44 -39.42
C ASN A 714 -10.37 -71.06 -39.54
N GLN A 715 -9.82 -70.02 -38.80
CA GLN A 715 -9.22 -68.80 -39.33
C GLN A 715 -9.11 -67.67 -38.25
N GLY A 716 -7.93 -67.11 -38.15
CA GLY A 716 -7.65 -65.75 -38.20
C GLY A 716 -7.48 -64.98 -36.87
N GLY A 717 -6.26 -64.68 -36.56
CA GLY A 717 -5.73 -63.79 -35.52
C GLY A 717 -6.39 -62.40 -35.35
N GLY A 718 -6.22 -61.93 -34.14
CA GLY A 718 -6.57 -60.54 -33.76
C GLY A 718 -5.92 -60.18 -32.43
N GLY A 719 -4.81 -59.48 -32.53
CA GLY A 719 -4.02 -59.05 -31.39
C GLY A 719 -4.73 -58.13 -30.44
N ALA A 720 -4.29 -58.18 -29.22
CA ALA A 720 -4.67 -57.27 -28.18
C ALA A 720 -4.30 -55.83 -28.57
N ASP A 721 -5.32 -55.01 -28.86
CA ASP A 721 -5.17 -53.57 -29.06
C ASP A 721 -4.88 -52.89 -27.71
N ASN A 722 -3.69 -52.37 -27.59
CA ASN A 722 -3.24 -51.60 -26.43
C ASN A 722 -4.08 -50.33 -26.26
N VAL A 723 -4.58 -50.13 -25.07
CA VAL A 723 -5.31 -48.92 -24.63
C VAL A 723 -4.51 -47.62 -24.92
N ILE A 724 -3.17 -47.73 -24.92
CA ILE A 724 -2.21 -46.66 -25.22
C ILE A 724 -2.38 -46.11 -26.64
N ASP A 725 -2.69 -46.96 -27.64
CA ASP A 725 -2.89 -46.53 -29.02
C ASP A 725 -4.21 -45.76 -29.24
N ARG A 726 -5.17 -45.91 -28.33
CA ARG A 726 -6.45 -45.16 -28.39
C ARG A 726 -6.29 -43.77 -27.83
N VAL A 727 -5.57 -43.64 -26.73
CA VAL A 727 -5.29 -42.31 -26.10
C VAL A 727 -4.36 -41.44 -26.95
N LEU A 728 -3.37 -42.04 -27.63
CA LEU A 728 -2.47 -41.29 -28.51
C LEU A 728 -3.15 -40.83 -29.83
N ARG A 729 -4.19 -41.58 -30.29
CA ARG A 729 -4.97 -41.13 -31.46
C ARG A 729 -5.90 -39.99 -31.17
N ASP A 730 -6.42 -39.85 -29.95
CA ASP A 730 -7.30 -38.75 -29.57
C ASP A 730 -6.52 -37.46 -29.29
N ILE A 731 -5.25 -37.55 -28.93
CA ILE A 731 -4.40 -36.37 -28.63
C ILE A 731 -3.67 -35.83 -29.86
N PHE A 732 -3.30 -36.66 -30.85
CA PHE A 732 -2.44 -36.27 -31.98
C PHE A 732 -3.06 -36.44 -33.37
N GLY A 733 -4.34 -36.80 -33.48
CA GLY A 733 -5.03 -37.12 -34.74
C GLY A 733 -5.93 -36.05 -35.32
N GLY A 734 -5.46 -34.80 -35.39
CA GLY A 734 -6.15 -33.72 -36.04
C GLY A 734 -5.35 -33.13 -37.20
N GLY A 735 -5.39 -33.78 -38.38
CA GLY A 735 -4.76 -33.21 -39.56
C GLY A 735 -5.10 -33.94 -40.88
N SER A 736 -5.89 -33.27 -41.67
CA SER A 736 -5.92 -33.18 -43.14
C SER A 736 -6.94 -33.97 -43.95
N SER A 737 -7.53 -33.16 -44.78
CA SER A 737 -8.16 -33.32 -46.13
C SER A 737 -9.69 -33.49 -46.10
N GLY A 738 -10.47 -32.67 -46.77
CA GLY A 738 -10.31 -31.78 -47.86
C GLY A 738 -11.66 -31.28 -48.39
N SER A 739 -11.61 -30.21 -49.10
CA SER A 739 -12.56 -29.73 -50.13
C SER A 739 -13.82 -28.96 -49.72
N GLY A 740 -13.75 -27.64 -49.91
CA GLY A 740 -14.67 -26.95 -50.84
C GLY A 740 -15.82 -26.17 -50.23
N ALA A 741 -15.70 -24.84 -50.09
CA ALA A 741 -16.56 -23.83 -50.70
C ALA A 741 -16.27 -22.44 -50.08
N SER A 742 -16.08 -21.51 -51.02
CA SER A 742 -15.78 -20.09 -50.86
C SER A 742 -16.95 -19.27 -50.31
N ALA A 743 -16.64 -18.23 -49.52
CA ALA A 743 -17.11 -16.84 -49.66
C ALA A 743 -16.77 -16.00 -48.39
N PRO A 744 -16.75 -14.63 -48.45
CA PRO A 744 -15.53 -13.89 -48.26
C PRO A 744 -15.53 -13.06 -46.96
N ALA A 745 -14.33 -12.58 -46.58
CA ALA A 745 -14.09 -11.64 -45.49
C ALA A 745 -14.64 -10.25 -45.84
N PRO A 746 -14.93 -9.41 -44.82
CA PRO A 746 -14.81 -7.96 -44.98
C PRO A 746 -13.59 -7.42 -44.18
N SER A 747 -12.74 -6.73 -44.92
CA SER A 747 -11.75 -5.79 -44.48
C SER A 747 -12.35 -4.62 -43.72
N PHE A 748 -11.74 -4.18 -42.61
CA PHE A 748 -11.82 -2.78 -42.17
C PHE A 748 -10.44 -2.30 -41.77
N LEU A 749 -9.88 -1.52 -42.65
CA LEU A 749 -8.89 -0.48 -42.40
C LEU A 749 -9.65 0.85 -42.27
N ASP A 750 -9.09 1.77 -41.46
CA ASP A 750 -9.34 3.20 -41.38
C ASP A 750 -10.53 3.67 -40.48
N ARG A 751 -10.19 4.04 -39.23
CA ARG A 751 -10.10 5.44 -38.74
C ARG A 751 -9.61 5.46 -37.31
#